data_1c6c19c07bbb8b79ccc4b55d87678b89
#
_entry.id   1c6c19c07bbb8b79ccc4b55d87678b89
#
_cell.length_a   1.000
_cell.length_b   1.000
_cell.length_c   1.000
_cell.angle_alpha   90.00
_cell.angle_beta   90.00
_cell.angle_gamma   90.00
#
_symmetry.space_group_name_H-M   'P 1'
#
loop_
_entity.id
_entity.type
_entity.pdbx_description
1 polymer ?
#
loop_
_entity_poly.entity_id
_entity_poly.type
_entity_poly.pdbx_seq_one_letter_code
_entity_poly.pdbx_strand_id
1 'polypeptide(L)'
;MAKKNIEIPKDNNIIRMPLEEVMPDNYLPYAVEVAKDRALPDVRDGLKPVHRRILYGAYMLKAFPDKPYYKSARIVGDILGKYHPHGDSSVYDAMVILAQNFSTRAPLIDGHGNWGSIDGDGAAAMRYTEARLSSISMEMLRDIEKNVVDMVPNYSDSEMEPKVLPARYPNLLVNGTFGIAVGLSTNIPPHNLREVIDGTLAYIDNNEITTRELMNYIKGPDLPTGGVLIGEKTLLSAYETGEGKVTLRAKAKIEILENGRLGIVITEFPYRRNKARILQTISDMTGDKRHAKALDGIVDIRDESDRTGIRAVIEFKKAVDHDMADKVLKYLYKKTDLQGNISFNMVALADGKPETMGLKTIISHYVNHQKDVVTRRTKRELEVAEKRFHIVEGFIKAIGIMDEVIATIRASKSKKDAHENLVSKFGFTDLQAEAILELMLYRLTGLEIKVFQKEHKELSKKIKALRKILENESVLLGVIKDELKEVAEVYGDERRTALIEDESEAKIDLEELIVAEDVMVTLSNEGFIKKIPLKTYNRSNVDENEIEYREGDYLKFLIKSNTKDTLAIFTDKGTVYQIKCNSVADKKWKDKGERLEDLIRGLSLEDEKIIALESIENFLPNKCFKFITANGLIKKTTLDKFVTAYSKLMAIKLKNDDLLASVSLIDSQDEERFVEIETTNGLNFVVSEPELEFTDRNILGVQLVPLKSGNQIKSIRFVDNYEYKEFIIGINKKGNIKTFSNMNSNSYEKVKVNSFRNIIAFSNKGKVFKFPAYLLQNTEESNISDLVDGFEKDELIIKVAPINEFGKIGEDLFVYFFSREGLVKKTSLREFLGEFNNQIAYKFKTPKDELVNVDINFENATVILVTKNGMGIKFSSTAINPMGRVASGVTGISLKDDNKVIFGKVIPLTEGIDDKTLEAYNDYKKELTSNYEKLILESKQKEKAEVNIEDIKLQNRAGRGSSLMILVLEDYIRDVIIK
;
A
#
# COMPACT_ATOMS: atom_id res chain seq x y z
N MET A 1 -19.07 -22.96 -10.21
CA MET A 1 -20.30 -22.67 -9.41
C MET A 1 -21.11 -21.61 -10.14
N ALA A 2 -22.30 -21.95 -10.61
CA ALA A 2 -23.18 -21.03 -11.31
C ALA A 2 -23.62 -19.91 -10.37
N LYS A 3 -23.40 -18.64 -10.76
CA LYS A 3 -24.00 -17.48 -10.08
C LYS A 3 -25.52 -17.65 -10.13
N LYS A 4 -26.16 -17.96 -8.99
CA LYS A 4 -27.61 -17.82 -8.85
C LYS A 4 -27.91 -16.32 -9.03
N ASN A 5 -28.57 -15.97 -10.11
CA ASN A 5 -29.25 -14.69 -10.23
C ASN A 5 -30.35 -14.67 -9.14
N ILE A 6 -30.11 -13.89 -8.11
CA ILE A 6 -31.17 -13.57 -7.14
C ILE A 6 -32.05 -12.56 -7.85
N GLU A 7 -33.22 -12.99 -8.30
CA GLU A 7 -34.29 -12.09 -8.73
C GLU A 7 -34.78 -11.33 -7.50
N ILE A 8 -34.38 -10.06 -7.41
CA ILE A 8 -34.92 -9.15 -6.40
C ILE A 8 -36.37 -8.88 -6.75
N PRO A 9 -37.32 -9.08 -5.84
CA PRO A 9 -38.74 -8.76 -6.08
C PRO A 9 -38.86 -7.30 -6.55
N LYS A 10 -39.67 -7.06 -7.56
CA LYS A 10 -40.01 -5.70 -8.01
C LYS A 10 -40.93 -5.07 -6.96
N ASP A 11 -40.38 -4.58 -5.88
CA ASP A 11 -41.06 -3.70 -4.95
C ASP A 11 -40.95 -2.26 -5.46
N ASN A 12 -42.10 -1.65 -5.77
CA ASN A 12 -42.16 -0.27 -6.23
C ASN A 12 -41.67 0.75 -5.20
N ASN A 13 -41.46 0.33 -3.94
CA ASN A 13 -40.92 1.15 -2.86
C ASN A 13 -39.39 1.09 -2.76
N ILE A 14 -38.72 0.29 -3.59
CA ILE A 14 -37.26 0.23 -3.64
C ILE A 14 -36.75 1.30 -4.60
N ILE A 15 -36.17 2.35 -4.06
CA ILE A 15 -35.44 3.37 -4.81
C ILE A 15 -34.02 2.85 -5.02
N ARG A 16 -33.65 2.64 -6.28
CA ARG A 16 -32.27 2.30 -6.64
C ARG A 16 -31.47 3.59 -6.83
N MET A 17 -30.48 3.80 -5.96
CA MET A 17 -29.54 4.91 -6.08
C MET A 17 -28.14 4.36 -6.32
N PRO A 18 -27.38 4.92 -7.28
CA PRO A 18 -25.97 4.61 -7.45
C PRO A 18 -25.17 4.93 -6.18
N LEU A 19 -24.12 4.16 -5.89
CA LEU A 19 -23.28 4.39 -4.72
C LEU A 19 -22.63 5.78 -4.76
N GLU A 20 -22.28 6.24 -5.96
CA GLU A 20 -21.68 7.55 -6.21
C GLU A 20 -22.59 8.72 -5.81
N GLU A 21 -23.91 8.53 -5.85
CA GLU A 21 -24.90 9.54 -5.40
C GLU A 21 -25.16 9.46 -3.90
N VAL A 22 -25.15 8.24 -3.34
CA VAL A 22 -25.44 8.00 -1.91
C VAL A 22 -24.28 8.40 -1.01
N MET A 23 -23.04 8.18 -1.45
CA MET A 23 -21.84 8.42 -0.64
C MET A 23 -21.66 9.90 -0.24
N PRO A 24 -21.77 10.89 -1.15
CA PRO A 24 -21.63 12.30 -0.79
C PRO A 24 -22.67 12.76 0.25
N ASP A 25 -23.90 12.28 0.13
CA ASP A 25 -25.00 12.78 0.96
C ASP A 25 -25.10 12.09 2.32
N ASN A 26 -24.70 10.83 2.43
CA ASN A 26 -24.89 10.06 3.66
C ASN A 26 -23.58 9.74 4.41
N TYR A 27 -22.50 9.47 3.69
CA TYR A 27 -21.23 9.07 4.31
C TYR A 27 -20.28 10.24 4.54
N LEU A 28 -20.19 11.19 3.62
CA LEU A 28 -19.29 12.33 3.77
C LEU A 28 -19.64 13.22 4.96
N PRO A 29 -20.91 13.57 5.23
CA PRO A 29 -21.28 14.32 6.43
C PRO A 29 -20.87 13.59 7.71
N TYR A 30 -21.09 12.28 7.79
CA TYR A 30 -20.65 11.46 8.92
C TYR A 30 -19.12 11.46 9.07
N ALA A 31 -18.37 11.32 7.98
CA ALA A 31 -16.92 11.35 8.00
C ALA A 31 -16.38 12.70 8.49
N VAL A 32 -17.01 13.81 8.06
CA VAL A 32 -16.67 15.17 8.48
C VAL A 32 -16.98 15.36 9.96
N GLU A 33 -18.14 14.88 10.43
CA GLU A 33 -18.53 14.96 11.85
C GLU A 33 -17.54 14.17 12.73
N VAL A 34 -17.21 12.94 12.34
CA VAL A 34 -16.22 12.14 13.09
C VAL A 34 -14.87 12.84 13.15
N ALA A 35 -14.44 13.52 12.09
CA ALA A 35 -13.20 14.27 12.10
C ALA A 35 -13.26 15.49 13.00
N LYS A 36 -14.30 16.33 12.87
CA LYS A 36 -14.42 17.60 13.58
C LYS A 36 -14.86 17.46 15.05
N ASP A 37 -15.86 16.59 15.28
CA ASP A 37 -16.56 16.58 16.55
C ASP A 37 -16.22 15.37 17.45
N ARG A 38 -15.29 14.52 17.01
CA ARG A 38 -14.87 13.33 17.78
C ARG A 38 -13.37 13.08 17.84
N ALA A 39 -12.71 13.01 16.68
CA ALA A 39 -11.38 12.37 16.61
C ALA A 39 -10.22 13.36 16.68
N LEU A 40 -10.36 14.55 16.10
CA LEU A 40 -9.28 15.51 15.99
C LEU A 40 -9.35 16.60 17.09
N PRO A 41 -8.20 17.04 17.61
CA PRO A 41 -8.14 18.16 18.55
C PRO A 41 -8.23 19.50 17.82
N ASP A 42 -8.71 20.53 18.49
CA ASP A 42 -8.50 21.92 18.06
C ASP A 42 -7.05 22.34 18.36
N VAL A 43 -6.40 23.00 17.41
CA VAL A 43 -4.98 23.39 17.54
C VAL A 43 -4.75 24.38 18.69
N ARG A 44 -5.76 25.18 19.05
CA ARG A 44 -5.70 26.26 20.05
C ARG A 44 -5.62 25.74 21.49
N ASP A 45 -6.45 24.78 21.85
CA ASP A 45 -6.52 24.21 23.20
C ASP A 45 -6.03 22.74 23.29
N GLY A 46 -5.80 22.09 22.16
CA GLY A 46 -5.31 20.73 22.11
C GLY A 46 -6.31 19.66 22.55
N LEU A 47 -7.57 20.00 22.64
CA LEU A 47 -8.61 19.13 23.16
C LEU A 47 -9.56 18.63 22.06
N LYS A 48 -9.97 17.38 22.19
CA LYS A 48 -11.14 16.87 21.50
C LYS A 48 -12.41 17.38 22.18
N PRO A 49 -13.56 17.42 21.49
CA PRO A 49 -14.82 17.89 22.10
C PRO A 49 -15.16 17.18 23.40
N VAL A 50 -15.00 15.87 23.52
CA VAL A 50 -15.28 15.12 24.74
C VAL A 50 -14.40 15.57 25.91
N HIS A 51 -13.10 15.81 25.71
CA HIS A 51 -12.17 16.26 26.75
C HIS A 51 -12.51 17.69 27.20
N ARG A 52 -12.82 18.56 26.24
CA ARG A 52 -13.23 19.96 26.53
C ARG A 52 -14.51 19.99 27.37
N ARG A 53 -15.50 19.19 27.03
CA ARG A 53 -16.75 19.07 27.77
C ARG A 53 -16.55 18.48 29.16
N ILE A 54 -15.60 17.53 29.33
CA ILE A 54 -15.24 16.98 30.65
C ILE A 54 -14.69 18.11 31.55
N LEU A 55 -13.72 18.87 31.05
CA LEU A 55 -13.12 19.96 31.83
C LEU A 55 -14.12 21.06 32.13
N TYR A 56 -14.89 21.47 31.13
CA TYR A 56 -15.90 22.52 31.32
C TYR A 56 -17.04 22.07 32.23
N GLY A 57 -17.57 20.87 32.09
CA GLY A 57 -18.61 20.31 32.94
C GLY A 57 -18.14 20.16 34.39
N ALA A 58 -16.93 19.71 34.64
CA ALA A 58 -16.35 19.65 35.98
C ALA A 58 -16.14 21.03 36.56
N TYR A 59 -15.77 22.02 35.75
CA TYR A 59 -15.68 23.44 36.17
C TYR A 59 -17.06 24.00 36.59
N MET A 60 -18.10 23.75 35.80
CA MET A 60 -19.45 24.19 36.10
C MET A 60 -20.05 23.54 37.37
N LEU A 61 -19.65 22.28 37.62
CA LEU A 61 -19.94 21.59 38.89
C LEU A 61 -19.12 22.09 40.06
N LYS A 62 -18.16 22.98 39.83
CA LYS A 62 -17.23 23.49 40.85
C LYS A 62 -16.39 22.39 41.51
N ALA A 63 -16.04 21.36 40.74
CA ALA A 63 -15.15 20.27 41.14
C ALA A 63 -13.68 20.75 41.09
N PHE A 64 -13.36 21.77 41.89
CA PHE A 64 -12.05 22.44 41.89
C PHE A 64 -11.01 21.70 42.71
N PRO A 65 -9.71 21.93 42.48
CA PRO A 65 -8.61 21.25 43.18
C PRO A 65 -8.63 21.46 44.73
N ASP A 66 -9.16 22.57 45.19
CA ASP A 66 -9.30 22.91 46.62
C ASP A 66 -10.57 22.37 47.27
N LYS A 67 -11.47 21.74 46.50
CA LYS A 67 -12.75 21.20 46.95
C LYS A 67 -12.68 19.66 47.12
N PRO A 68 -13.62 19.07 47.87
CA PRO A 68 -13.75 17.63 47.97
C PRO A 68 -13.94 16.98 46.59
N TYR A 69 -13.52 15.72 46.47
CA TYR A 69 -13.78 14.93 45.30
C TYR A 69 -15.27 14.68 45.07
N TYR A 70 -15.66 14.58 43.83
CA TYR A 70 -16.97 14.13 43.39
C TYR A 70 -16.89 12.66 42.90
N LYS A 71 -17.96 11.90 43.11
CA LYS A 71 -18.07 10.58 42.42
C LYS A 71 -17.99 10.79 40.92
N SER A 72 -17.17 9.98 40.28
CA SER A 72 -17.00 10.07 38.81
C SER A 72 -18.33 9.94 38.06
N ALA A 73 -19.23 9.08 38.56
CA ALA A 73 -20.58 8.94 38.02
C ALA A 73 -21.41 10.23 38.01
N ARG A 74 -21.21 11.11 39.00
CA ARG A 74 -21.89 12.43 39.03
C ARG A 74 -21.37 13.36 37.96
N ILE A 75 -20.05 13.43 37.81
CA ILE A 75 -19.42 14.27 36.78
C ILE A 75 -19.84 13.77 35.39
N VAL A 76 -19.73 12.47 35.13
CA VAL A 76 -20.14 11.83 33.85
C VAL A 76 -21.60 12.09 33.55
N GLY A 77 -22.49 11.91 34.54
CA GLY A 77 -23.92 12.12 34.38
C GLY A 77 -24.29 13.59 34.06
N ASP A 78 -23.63 14.58 34.67
CA ASP A 78 -23.85 15.99 34.37
C ASP A 78 -23.39 16.36 32.96
N ILE A 79 -22.24 15.78 32.51
CA ILE A 79 -21.71 16.00 31.17
C ILE A 79 -22.63 15.38 30.10
N LEU A 80 -23.14 14.17 30.34
CA LEU A 80 -24.08 13.50 29.43
C LEU A 80 -25.39 14.28 29.29
N GLY A 81 -25.92 14.74 30.42
CA GLY A 81 -27.18 15.46 30.42
C GLY A 81 -27.14 16.83 29.78
N LYS A 82 -25.99 17.50 29.82
CA LYS A 82 -25.85 18.89 29.38
C LYS A 82 -25.05 19.09 28.09
N TYR A 83 -23.99 18.32 27.84
CA TYR A 83 -23.02 18.69 26.83
C TYR A 83 -22.70 17.58 25.81
N HIS A 84 -22.70 16.30 26.24
CA HIS A 84 -22.18 15.23 25.41
C HIS A 84 -23.16 14.06 25.26
N PRO A 85 -24.06 14.07 24.27
CA PRO A 85 -25.14 13.08 24.10
C PRO A 85 -24.68 11.74 23.54
N HIS A 86 -23.70 11.09 24.17
CA HIS A 86 -23.15 9.80 23.78
C HIS A 86 -23.11 8.85 24.98
N GLY A 87 -22.58 7.63 24.83
CA GLY A 87 -22.51 6.65 25.90
C GLY A 87 -21.67 7.10 27.11
N ASP A 88 -22.11 6.78 28.31
CA ASP A 88 -21.45 7.08 29.58
C ASP A 88 -20.04 6.50 29.68
N SER A 89 -19.84 5.28 29.15
CA SER A 89 -18.52 4.65 29.10
C SER A 89 -17.52 5.48 28.30
N SER A 90 -17.92 6.08 27.18
CA SER A 90 -17.02 6.88 26.36
C SER A 90 -16.52 8.14 27.08
N VAL A 91 -17.40 8.79 27.85
CA VAL A 91 -17.03 9.94 28.67
C VAL A 91 -16.15 9.53 29.86
N TYR A 92 -16.52 8.43 30.55
CA TYR A 92 -15.73 7.92 31.65
C TYR A 92 -14.33 7.46 31.23
N ASP A 93 -14.21 6.72 30.12
CA ASP A 93 -12.91 6.27 29.59
C ASP A 93 -12.03 7.46 29.18
N ALA A 94 -12.60 8.50 28.59
CA ALA A 94 -11.86 9.73 28.29
C ALA A 94 -11.38 10.42 29.58
N MET A 95 -12.22 10.46 30.61
CA MET A 95 -11.86 11.04 31.92
C MET A 95 -10.76 10.21 32.60
N VAL A 96 -10.82 8.87 32.47
CA VAL A 96 -9.78 7.95 32.98
C VAL A 96 -8.43 8.27 32.37
N ILE A 97 -8.35 8.42 31.04
CA ILE A 97 -7.09 8.77 30.36
C ILE A 97 -6.54 10.11 30.84
N LEU A 98 -7.40 11.13 31.07
CA LEU A 98 -6.98 12.43 31.56
C LEU A 98 -6.47 12.39 33.01
N ALA A 99 -6.81 11.36 33.79
CA ALA A 99 -6.37 11.17 35.18
C ALA A 99 -5.12 10.30 35.30
N GLN A 100 -4.81 9.47 34.28
CA GLN A 100 -3.70 8.54 34.34
C GLN A 100 -2.35 9.25 34.11
N ASN A 101 -1.45 9.16 35.09
CA ASN A 101 -0.10 9.74 35.02
C ASN A 101 0.86 9.02 34.05
N PHE A 102 0.52 7.80 33.60
CA PHE A 102 1.26 7.03 32.60
C PHE A 102 0.67 7.17 31.16
N SER A 103 -0.52 7.79 31.06
CA SER A 103 -1.17 8.05 29.76
C SER A 103 -1.07 9.52 29.35
N THR A 104 -1.20 10.44 30.31
CA THR A 104 -1.21 11.89 30.11
C THR A 104 -0.01 12.52 30.80
N ARG A 105 0.77 13.33 30.09
CA ARG A 105 2.03 13.91 30.58
C ARG A 105 1.82 14.88 31.73
N ALA A 106 0.80 15.70 31.61
CA ALA A 106 0.30 16.60 32.66
C ALA A 106 -1.19 16.30 32.87
N PRO A 107 -1.55 15.40 33.80
CA PRO A 107 -2.94 15.02 34.05
C PRO A 107 -3.86 16.19 34.33
N LEU A 108 -4.99 16.22 33.64
CA LEU A 108 -5.99 17.30 33.76
C LEU A 108 -7.10 16.98 34.75
N ILE A 109 -7.21 15.73 35.15
CA ILE A 109 -8.12 15.25 36.21
C ILE A 109 -7.29 14.72 37.37
N ASP A 110 -7.66 15.09 38.56
CA ASP A 110 -7.16 14.56 39.81
C ASP A 110 -8.11 13.46 40.27
N GLY A 111 -7.64 12.20 40.18
CA GLY A 111 -8.44 11.01 40.45
C GLY A 111 -8.10 10.36 41.81
N HIS A 112 -9.12 9.90 42.55
CA HIS A 112 -9.00 9.14 43.78
C HIS A 112 -9.64 7.76 43.59
N GLY A 113 -8.92 6.71 43.98
CA GLY A 113 -9.34 5.32 43.79
C GLY A 113 -8.48 4.58 42.74
N ASN A 114 -9.02 3.51 42.15
CA ASN A 114 -8.33 2.76 41.12
C ASN A 114 -8.67 3.29 39.71
N TRP A 115 -7.69 3.90 39.08
CA TRP A 115 -7.79 4.49 37.73
C TRP A 115 -7.04 3.67 36.69
N GLY A 116 -6.77 2.39 36.98
CA GLY A 116 -6.03 1.50 36.08
C GLY A 116 -4.52 1.53 36.30
N SER A 117 -3.81 0.71 35.59
CA SER A 117 -2.35 0.56 35.70
C SER A 117 -1.66 0.42 34.34
N ILE A 118 -0.34 0.57 34.33
CA ILE A 118 0.50 0.33 33.14
C ILE A 118 0.51 -1.15 32.71
N ASP A 119 0.03 -2.05 33.57
CA ASP A 119 -0.14 -3.48 33.28
C ASP A 119 -1.39 -3.79 32.47
N GLY A 120 -2.16 -2.75 32.16
CA GLY A 120 -3.38 -2.86 31.36
C GLY A 120 -4.63 -3.17 32.16
N ASP A 121 -4.55 -3.07 33.49
CA ASP A 121 -5.75 -3.12 34.33
C ASP A 121 -6.65 -1.92 34.03
N GLY A 122 -7.93 -2.18 33.86
CA GLY A 122 -8.92 -1.15 33.68
C GLY A 122 -9.18 -0.34 34.96
N ALA A 123 -9.69 0.88 34.83
CA ALA A 123 -10.19 1.64 35.95
C ALA A 123 -11.38 0.93 36.61
N ALA A 124 -11.55 1.13 37.91
CA ALA A 124 -12.77 0.70 38.60
C ALA A 124 -14.00 1.41 38.01
N ALA A 125 -15.18 0.81 38.15
CA ALA A 125 -16.41 1.43 37.65
C ALA A 125 -16.62 2.84 38.29
N MET A 126 -17.19 3.76 37.51
CA MET A 126 -17.34 5.18 37.86
C MET A 126 -18.09 5.45 39.18
N ARG A 127 -18.84 4.46 39.67
CA ARG A 127 -19.50 4.55 40.99
C ARG A 127 -18.54 4.43 42.17
N TYR A 128 -17.33 3.87 41.95
CA TYR A 128 -16.31 3.68 42.98
C TYR A 128 -15.24 4.77 42.96
N THR A 129 -14.87 5.25 41.79
CA THR A 129 -13.85 6.28 41.65
C THR A 129 -14.40 7.66 41.95
N GLU A 130 -13.51 8.55 42.34
CA GLU A 130 -13.80 9.96 42.60
C GLU A 130 -12.83 10.83 41.82
N ALA A 131 -13.29 12.00 41.40
CA ALA A 131 -12.51 12.90 40.56
C ALA A 131 -12.79 14.37 40.86
N ARG A 132 -11.83 15.20 40.49
CA ARG A 132 -11.93 16.66 40.44
C ARG A 132 -10.95 17.19 39.41
N LEU A 133 -11.01 18.46 39.08
CA LEU A 133 -10.02 19.12 38.24
C LEU A 133 -8.67 19.12 38.94
N SER A 134 -7.60 18.88 38.17
CA SER A 134 -6.24 19.08 38.66
C SER A 134 -5.87 20.55 38.71
N SER A 135 -4.83 20.92 39.47
CA SER A 135 -4.41 22.33 39.56
C SER A 135 -4.01 22.92 38.21
N ILE A 136 -3.33 22.15 37.34
CA ILE A 136 -2.93 22.63 36.02
C ILE A 136 -4.12 22.77 35.06
N SER A 137 -5.19 21.99 35.22
CA SER A 137 -6.39 22.13 34.41
C SER A 137 -7.13 23.45 34.65
N MET A 138 -6.93 24.09 35.80
CA MET A 138 -7.47 25.44 36.05
C MET A 138 -6.85 26.48 35.14
N GLU A 139 -5.60 26.26 34.67
CA GLU A 139 -4.96 27.16 33.69
C GLU A 139 -5.56 26.98 32.28
N MET A 140 -6.17 25.83 31.98
CA MET A 140 -6.93 25.64 30.76
C MET A 140 -8.25 26.42 30.72
N LEU A 141 -8.85 26.66 31.89
CA LEU A 141 -10.17 27.25 32.10
C LEU A 141 -10.11 28.71 32.61
N ARG A 142 -8.91 29.20 32.86
CA ARG A 142 -8.71 30.52 33.52
C ARG A 142 -9.39 31.64 32.75
N ASP A 143 -10.10 32.48 33.48
CA ASP A 143 -10.84 33.65 32.97
C ASP A 143 -12.00 33.31 31.99
N ILE A 144 -12.45 32.06 31.91
CA ILE A 144 -13.49 31.63 30.96
C ILE A 144 -14.81 32.44 31.14
N GLU A 145 -15.11 32.91 32.37
CA GLU A 145 -16.26 33.74 32.69
C GLU A 145 -16.14 35.19 32.18
N LYS A 146 -14.97 35.61 31.73
CA LYS A 146 -14.73 36.98 31.23
C LYS A 146 -14.97 37.13 29.71
N ASN A 147 -15.71 36.22 29.12
CA ASN A 147 -16.04 36.23 27.69
C ASN A 147 -14.78 36.19 26.77
N VAL A 148 -13.76 35.43 27.16
CA VAL A 148 -12.47 35.34 26.47
C VAL A 148 -12.47 34.38 25.26
N VAL A 149 -13.49 33.52 25.16
CA VAL A 149 -13.71 32.58 24.08
C VAL A 149 -15.16 32.60 23.60
N ASP A 150 -15.42 32.11 22.41
CA ASP A 150 -16.78 32.01 21.90
C ASP A 150 -17.54 30.88 22.60
N MET A 151 -18.77 31.20 23.01
CA MET A 151 -19.70 30.23 23.55
C MET A 151 -20.72 29.85 22.48
N VAL A 152 -21.00 28.56 22.35
CA VAL A 152 -21.97 27.99 21.41
C VAL A 152 -23.05 27.24 22.18
N PRO A 153 -24.28 27.15 21.66
CA PRO A 153 -25.31 26.33 22.29
C PRO A 153 -24.90 24.84 22.25
N ASN A 154 -25.34 24.12 23.28
CA ASN A 154 -25.19 22.67 23.33
C ASN A 154 -26.11 21.95 22.31
N TYR A 155 -26.08 20.62 22.31
CA TYR A 155 -26.89 19.78 21.37
C TYR A 155 -28.43 19.98 21.48
N SER A 156 -28.93 20.55 22.61
CA SER A 156 -30.36 20.78 22.88
C SER A 156 -30.73 22.25 22.97
N ASP A 157 -29.83 23.17 22.66
CA ASP A 157 -29.98 24.63 22.80
C ASP A 157 -30.37 25.07 24.21
N SER A 158 -30.17 24.25 25.24
CA SER A 158 -30.54 24.52 26.63
C SER A 158 -29.41 25.12 27.45
N GLU A 159 -28.19 24.90 27.11
CA GLU A 159 -26.98 25.34 27.80
C GLU A 159 -25.96 25.89 26.80
N MET A 160 -25.04 26.71 27.28
CA MET A 160 -23.91 27.21 26.47
C MET A 160 -22.65 26.47 26.83
N GLU A 161 -21.87 26.08 25.83
CA GLU A 161 -20.55 25.44 25.97
C GLU A 161 -19.46 26.23 25.22
N PRO A 162 -18.20 26.20 25.68
CA PRO A 162 -17.12 26.89 24.98
C PRO A 162 -16.74 26.17 23.74
N LYS A 163 -16.60 26.90 22.63
CA LYS A 163 -16.09 26.36 21.36
C LYS A 163 -14.65 25.92 21.49
N VAL A 164 -13.87 26.60 22.32
CA VAL A 164 -12.47 26.33 22.64
C VAL A 164 -12.19 26.83 24.04
N LEU A 165 -11.24 26.22 24.77
CA LEU A 165 -10.83 26.74 26.09
C LEU A 165 -9.77 27.84 25.95
N PRO A 166 -9.65 28.73 26.96
CA PRO A 166 -8.61 29.75 27.00
C PRO A 166 -7.19 29.22 26.90
N ALA A 167 -6.92 28.06 27.53
CA ALA A 167 -5.66 27.29 27.41
C ALA A 167 -4.39 28.14 27.64
N ARG A 168 -4.12 28.56 28.87
CA ARG A 168 -3.00 29.44 29.22
C ARG A 168 -1.59 28.83 28.99
N TYR A 169 -1.53 27.60 28.49
CA TYR A 169 -0.31 26.92 28.03
C TYR A 169 -0.61 26.07 26.80
N PRO A 170 0.38 25.76 25.95
CA PRO A 170 0.16 25.00 24.68
C PRO A 170 -0.12 23.51 24.93
N ASN A 171 -1.33 23.21 25.40
CA ASN A 171 -1.71 21.85 25.82
C ASN A 171 -1.61 20.82 24.71
N LEU A 172 -1.82 21.18 23.44
CA LEU A 172 -1.66 20.25 22.31
C LEU A 172 -0.28 19.62 22.27
N LEU A 173 0.76 20.39 22.53
CA LEU A 173 2.14 19.90 22.57
C LEU A 173 2.45 19.22 23.90
N VAL A 174 1.97 19.79 25.02
CA VAL A 174 2.30 19.26 26.36
C VAL A 174 1.71 17.87 26.57
N ASN A 175 0.44 17.68 26.33
CA ASN A 175 -0.22 16.39 26.51
C ASN A 175 -0.31 15.54 25.26
N GLY A 176 -0.08 16.14 24.09
CA GLY A 176 -0.27 15.45 22.84
C GLY A 176 -1.71 15.00 22.59
N THR A 177 -1.90 14.21 21.57
CA THR A 177 -3.19 13.59 21.24
C THR A 177 -3.02 12.36 20.38
N PHE A 178 -4.00 11.47 20.45
CA PHE A 178 -4.12 10.34 19.52
C PHE A 178 -5.57 10.18 19.11
N GLY A 179 -5.84 10.06 17.82
CA GLY A 179 -7.21 9.91 17.32
C GLY A 179 -7.23 9.29 15.94
N ILE A 180 -8.26 8.50 15.70
CA ILE A 180 -8.52 7.88 14.40
C ILE A 180 -9.87 8.37 13.92
N ALA A 181 -9.88 9.06 12.78
CA ALA A 181 -11.07 9.52 12.09
C ALA A 181 -11.28 8.69 10.81
N VAL A 182 -12.26 9.06 10.02
CA VAL A 182 -12.48 8.46 8.69
C VAL A 182 -11.51 9.09 7.69
N GLY A 183 -10.61 8.29 7.14
CA GLY A 183 -9.60 8.76 6.18
C GLY A 183 -8.47 9.61 6.76
N LEU A 184 -8.55 10.00 8.03
CA LEU A 184 -7.58 10.82 8.74
C LEU A 184 -7.23 10.22 10.10
N SER A 185 -6.02 10.48 10.55
CA SER A 185 -5.61 10.14 11.92
C SER A 185 -4.75 11.27 12.49
N THR A 186 -4.67 11.33 13.79
CA THR A 186 -3.74 12.24 14.47
C THR A 186 -2.95 11.48 15.52
N ASN A 187 -1.67 11.76 15.61
CA ASN A 187 -0.78 11.25 16.65
C ASN A 187 0.30 12.29 16.94
N ILE A 188 0.03 13.12 17.94
CA ILE A 188 0.96 14.14 18.43
C ILE A 188 1.49 13.64 19.76
N PRO A 189 2.79 13.32 19.87
CA PRO A 189 3.37 12.89 21.15
C PRO A 189 3.41 14.04 22.16
N PRO A 190 3.35 13.73 23.47
CA PRO A 190 3.48 14.72 24.53
C PRO A 190 4.91 15.26 24.68
N HIS A 191 5.02 16.47 25.24
CA HIS A 191 6.29 17.17 25.45
C HIS A 191 6.42 17.72 26.86
N ASN A 192 7.63 18.10 27.24
CA ASN A 192 7.87 18.75 28.53
C ASN A 192 7.29 20.17 28.57
N LEU A 193 6.59 20.51 29.64
CA LEU A 193 5.91 21.79 29.79
C LEU A 193 6.86 22.99 29.76
N ARG A 194 8.02 22.91 30.45
CA ARG A 194 9.03 23.99 30.45
C ARG A 194 9.60 24.18 29.05
N GLU A 195 10.01 23.10 28.39
CA GLU A 195 10.58 23.15 27.05
C GLU A 195 9.59 23.77 26.04
N VAL A 196 8.34 23.37 26.08
CA VAL A 196 7.29 23.91 25.19
C VAL A 196 7.05 25.40 25.45
N ILE A 197 7.02 25.80 26.73
CA ILE A 197 6.88 27.22 27.09
C ILE A 197 8.13 27.99 26.62
N ASP A 198 9.33 27.53 26.90
CA ASP A 198 10.58 28.19 26.48
C ASP A 198 10.65 28.34 24.96
N GLY A 199 10.26 27.28 24.19
CA GLY A 199 10.14 27.36 22.74
C GLY A 199 9.06 28.36 22.27
N THR A 200 7.94 28.45 22.99
CA THR A 200 6.89 29.42 22.70
C THR A 200 7.37 30.84 22.97
N LEU A 201 8.08 31.09 24.09
CA LEU A 201 8.71 32.36 24.39
C LEU A 201 9.72 32.77 23.32
N ALA A 202 10.58 31.86 22.87
CA ALA A 202 11.52 32.09 21.80
C ALA A 202 10.82 32.45 20.47
N TYR A 203 9.70 31.80 20.15
CA TYR A 203 8.86 32.14 18.99
C TYR A 203 8.22 33.54 19.13
N ILE A 204 7.75 33.92 20.31
CA ILE A 204 7.19 35.26 20.55
C ILE A 204 8.26 36.35 20.38
N ASP A 205 9.51 36.07 20.80
CA ASP A 205 10.62 37.00 20.65
C ASP A 205 11.11 37.13 19.22
N ASN A 206 11.04 36.01 18.43
CA ASN A 206 11.41 35.95 17.03
C ASN A 206 10.48 35.02 16.26
N ASN A 207 9.48 35.58 15.57
CA ASN A 207 8.52 34.81 14.79
C ASN A 207 9.12 34.13 13.55
N GLU A 208 10.31 34.55 13.11
CA GLU A 208 11.04 33.92 11.99
C GLU A 208 11.96 32.76 12.43
N ILE A 209 11.97 32.42 13.71
CA ILE A 209 12.74 31.29 14.26
C ILE A 209 12.47 30.03 13.44
N THR A 210 13.53 29.31 13.09
CA THR A 210 13.42 28.04 12.35
C THR A 210 13.06 26.88 13.27
N THR A 211 12.52 25.79 12.71
CA THR A 211 12.20 24.57 13.50
C THR A 211 13.45 24.00 14.17
N ARG A 212 14.58 24.06 13.51
CA ARG A 212 15.88 23.62 14.09
C ARG A 212 16.30 24.46 15.30
N GLU A 213 16.12 25.76 15.23
CA GLU A 213 16.39 26.66 16.37
C GLU A 213 15.40 26.44 17.51
N LEU A 214 14.12 26.17 17.21
CA LEU A 214 13.12 25.80 18.22
C LEU A 214 13.51 24.51 18.96
N MET A 215 14.17 23.56 18.32
CA MET A 215 14.67 22.34 18.95
C MET A 215 15.77 22.57 19.98
N ASN A 216 16.41 23.75 20.03
CA ASN A 216 17.28 24.12 21.15
C ASN A 216 16.50 24.25 22.46
N TYR A 217 15.22 24.58 22.38
CA TYR A 217 14.31 24.73 23.52
C TYR A 217 13.44 23.46 23.69
N ILE A 218 12.79 22.99 22.61
CA ILE A 218 11.96 21.79 22.59
C ILE A 218 12.78 20.64 22.01
N LYS A 219 13.48 19.94 22.86
CA LYS A 219 14.45 18.90 22.45
C LYS A 219 13.81 17.68 21.82
N GLY A 220 12.54 17.41 22.08
CA GLY A 220 11.80 16.25 21.58
C GLY A 220 10.62 15.90 22.46
N PRO A 221 9.85 14.87 22.10
CA PRO A 221 8.81 14.33 22.96
C PRO A 221 9.33 14.02 24.36
N ASP A 222 8.47 14.25 25.35
CA ASP A 222 8.70 13.88 26.74
C ASP A 222 7.54 13.04 27.24
N LEU A 223 7.77 11.74 27.30
CA LEU A 223 6.71 10.76 27.49
C LEU A 223 6.40 10.52 28.95
N PRO A 224 5.14 10.29 29.34
CA PRO A 224 4.74 10.03 30.71
C PRO A 224 5.51 8.88 31.37
N THR A 225 5.82 7.84 30.58
CA THR A 225 6.53 6.63 31.04
C THR A 225 8.05 6.71 30.90
N GLY A 226 8.61 7.83 30.46
CA GLY A 226 10.05 7.98 30.21
C GLY A 226 10.53 7.25 28.97
N GLY A 227 11.59 6.49 29.13
CA GLY A 227 12.27 5.76 28.03
C GLY A 227 13.35 6.57 27.36
N VAL A 228 13.85 6.07 26.22
CA VAL A 228 14.95 6.65 25.45
C VAL A 228 14.50 6.84 24.00
N LEU A 229 14.52 8.08 23.53
CA LEU A 229 14.31 8.43 22.12
C LEU A 229 15.64 8.45 21.37
N ILE A 230 15.65 7.90 20.16
CA ILE A 230 16.86 7.74 19.34
C ILE A 230 16.60 8.33 17.96
N GLY A 231 17.45 9.29 17.55
CA GLY A 231 17.43 9.86 16.19
C GLY A 231 16.99 11.32 16.11
N GLU A 232 17.97 12.26 16.18
CA GLU A 232 17.71 13.69 16.12
C GLU A 232 17.26 14.16 14.72
N LYS A 233 17.91 13.65 13.65
CA LYS A 233 17.60 14.06 12.26
C LYS A 233 16.17 13.68 11.86
N THR A 234 15.77 12.50 12.25
CA THR A 234 14.40 11.99 12.01
C THR A 234 13.38 12.82 12.77
N LEU A 235 13.71 13.25 13.99
CA LEU A 235 12.87 14.11 14.81
C LEU A 235 12.72 15.51 14.18
N LEU A 236 13.81 16.12 13.67
CA LEU A 236 13.77 17.40 12.98
C LEU A 236 12.81 17.35 11.77
N SER A 237 12.95 16.32 10.93
CA SER A 237 12.06 16.13 9.79
C SER A 237 10.60 16.00 10.21
N ALA A 238 10.32 15.26 11.29
CA ALA A 238 8.97 15.12 11.82
C ALA A 238 8.38 16.45 12.32
N TYR A 239 9.20 17.30 12.93
CA TYR A 239 8.78 18.63 13.39
C TYR A 239 8.61 19.64 12.26
N GLU A 240 9.33 19.48 11.16
CA GLU A 240 9.17 20.34 9.97
C GLU A 240 7.93 19.99 9.18
N THR A 241 7.72 18.69 8.93
CA THR A 241 6.63 18.21 8.06
C THR A 241 5.33 17.89 8.79
N GLY A 242 5.38 17.66 10.09
CA GLY A 242 4.27 17.12 10.87
C GLY A 242 4.12 15.60 10.80
N GLU A 243 4.96 14.91 10.02
CA GLU A 243 4.91 13.46 9.82
C GLU A 243 6.29 12.82 10.01
N GLY A 244 6.34 11.66 10.65
CA GLY A 244 7.59 10.95 10.85
C GLY A 244 7.47 9.77 11.80
N LYS A 245 8.59 9.08 12.02
CA LYS A 245 8.69 7.97 12.98
C LYS A 245 10.02 8.08 13.71
N VAL A 246 10.00 8.10 15.02
CA VAL A 246 11.19 8.15 15.86
C VAL A 246 11.26 6.90 16.73
N THR A 247 12.45 6.33 16.90
CA THR A 247 12.62 5.12 17.71
C THR A 247 12.53 5.44 19.20
N LEU A 248 11.70 4.69 19.91
CA LEU A 248 11.58 4.71 21.37
C LEU A 248 12.02 3.37 21.93
N ARG A 249 12.89 3.41 22.93
CA ARG A 249 13.44 2.24 23.64
C ARG A 249 13.12 2.33 25.13
N ALA A 250 12.86 1.16 25.74
CA ALA A 250 12.79 1.02 27.19
C ALA A 250 14.11 1.40 27.86
N LYS A 251 14.06 1.95 29.06
CA LYS A 251 15.26 2.18 29.86
C LYS A 251 15.57 0.93 30.67
N ALA A 252 16.62 0.25 30.26
CA ALA A 252 17.10 -0.98 30.90
C ALA A 252 18.59 -0.89 31.20
N LYS A 253 19.01 -1.54 32.26
CA LYS A 253 20.41 -1.64 32.69
C LYS A 253 20.74 -3.09 33.06
N ILE A 254 21.99 -3.49 32.85
CA ILE A 254 22.51 -4.77 33.33
C ILE A 254 23.13 -4.49 34.70
N GLU A 255 22.61 -5.17 35.71
CA GLU A 255 23.01 -5.01 37.10
C GLU A 255 23.35 -6.36 37.76
N ILE A 256 24.18 -6.33 38.78
CA ILE A 256 24.38 -7.50 39.64
C ILE A 256 23.27 -7.51 40.70
N LEU A 257 22.46 -8.57 40.70
CA LEU A 257 21.34 -8.73 41.61
C LEU A 257 21.83 -9.15 43.00
N GLU A 258 20.98 -9.05 44.04
CA GLU A 258 21.31 -9.38 45.43
C GLU A 258 21.86 -10.80 45.60
N ASN A 259 21.47 -11.73 44.75
CA ASN A 259 21.97 -13.11 44.77
C ASN A 259 23.30 -13.29 44.01
N GLY A 260 23.95 -12.21 43.58
CA GLY A 260 25.23 -12.24 42.88
C GLY A 260 25.15 -12.65 41.40
N ARG A 261 23.94 -12.79 40.82
CA ARG A 261 23.74 -13.05 39.41
C ARG A 261 23.57 -11.75 38.62
N LEU A 262 23.84 -11.77 37.32
CA LEU A 262 23.50 -10.69 36.46
C LEU A 262 22.00 -10.69 36.15
N GLY A 263 21.42 -9.53 36.02
CA GLY A 263 20.05 -9.34 35.55
C GLY A 263 19.89 -8.10 34.69
N ILE A 264 18.97 -8.13 33.77
CA ILE A 264 18.48 -6.93 33.06
C ILE A 264 17.38 -6.35 33.93
N VAL A 265 17.58 -5.11 34.40
CA VAL A 265 16.58 -4.35 35.15
C VAL A 265 15.98 -3.29 34.28
N ILE A 266 14.68 -3.36 34.07
CA ILE A 266 13.91 -2.41 33.24
C ILE A 266 13.16 -1.50 34.20
N THR A 267 13.43 -0.20 34.12
CA THR A 267 12.82 0.83 34.98
C THR A 267 11.79 1.70 34.27
N GLU A 268 11.87 1.79 32.95
CA GLU A 268 10.94 2.56 32.14
C GLU A 268 10.54 1.76 30.88
N PHE A 269 9.23 1.67 30.61
CA PHE A 269 8.70 0.97 29.44
C PHE A 269 8.27 1.96 28.36
N PRO A 270 8.27 1.55 27.10
CA PRO A 270 7.84 2.43 26.01
C PRO A 270 6.40 2.87 26.15
N TYR A 271 6.15 4.13 25.84
CA TYR A 271 4.85 4.78 25.94
C TYR A 271 3.74 4.03 25.18
N ARG A 272 2.56 3.89 25.80
CA ARG A 272 1.40 3.16 25.29
C ARG A 272 1.66 1.68 25.06
N ARG A 273 2.59 1.09 25.80
CA ARG A 273 2.82 -0.36 25.82
C ARG A 273 2.40 -0.93 27.18
N ASN A 274 1.91 -2.15 27.16
CA ASN A 274 1.51 -2.87 28.37
C ASN A 274 2.73 -3.62 28.93
N LYS A 275 3.12 -3.28 30.16
CA LYS A 275 4.30 -3.86 30.85
C LYS A 275 4.13 -5.37 31.03
N ALA A 276 3.01 -5.82 31.57
CA ALA A 276 2.76 -7.25 31.84
C ALA A 276 2.80 -8.06 30.54
N ARG A 277 2.21 -7.53 29.45
CA ARG A 277 2.23 -8.20 28.14
C ARG A 277 3.62 -8.31 27.54
N ILE A 278 4.46 -7.29 27.72
CA ILE A 278 5.87 -7.34 27.27
C ILE A 278 6.61 -8.43 28.04
N LEU A 279 6.48 -8.47 29.36
CA LEU A 279 7.13 -9.49 30.20
C LEU A 279 6.63 -10.89 29.87
N GLN A 280 5.34 -11.06 29.66
CA GLN A 280 4.75 -12.33 29.21
C GLN A 280 5.30 -12.75 27.83
N THR A 281 5.39 -11.81 26.87
CA THR A 281 5.98 -12.09 25.56
C THR A 281 7.42 -12.57 25.68
N ILE A 282 8.23 -11.95 26.53
CA ILE A 282 9.62 -12.38 26.79
C ILE A 282 9.63 -13.80 27.39
N SER A 283 8.76 -14.06 28.34
CA SER A 283 8.62 -15.38 28.94
C SER A 283 8.23 -16.47 27.94
N ASP A 284 7.25 -16.18 27.09
CA ASP A 284 6.82 -17.09 26.02
C ASP A 284 7.95 -17.37 25.01
N MET A 285 8.76 -16.35 24.69
CA MET A 285 9.92 -16.49 23.81
C MET A 285 10.99 -17.41 24.40
N THR A 286 11.17 -17.48 25.70
CA THR A 286 12.14 -18.40 26.30
C THR A 286 11.77 -19.87 26.09
N GLY A 287 10.47 -20.18 25.98
CA GLY A 287 9.94 -21.50 25.64
C GLY A 287 9.86 -21.81 24.16
N ASP A 288 9.96 -20.80 23.27
CA ASP A 288 9.85 -20.96 21.83
C ASP A 288 11.20 -21.36 21.22
N LYS A 289 11.24 -22.51 20.51
CA LYS A 289 12.45 -23.04 19.87
C LYS A 289 13.19 -22.05 18.97
N ARG A 290 12.47 -21.12 18.34
CA ARG A 290 13.02 -20.08 17.46
C ARG A 290 13.88 -19.06 18.20
N HIS A 291 13.59 -18.84 19.48
CA HIS A 291 14.23 -17.84 20.32
C HIS A 291 15.08 -18.46 21.45
N ALA A 292 14.84 -19.73 21.77
CA ALA A 292 15.42 -20.43 22.91
C ALA A 292 16.95 -20.35 22.95
N LYS A 293 17.62 -20.48 21.78
CA LYS A 293 19.10 -20.44 21.74
C LYS A 293 19.65 -19.04 22.11
N ALA A 294 18.95 -17.97 21.71
CA ALA A 294 19.35 -16.60 22.01
C ALA A 294 19.05 -16.21 23.48
N LEU A 295 18.05 -16.86 24.09
CA LEU A 295 17.54 -16.56 25.42
C LEU A 295 17.88 -17.62 26.47
N ASP A 296 18.69 -18.63 26.12
CA ASP A 296 19.04 -19.78 27.03
C ASP A 296 19.67 -19.32 28.34
N GLY A 297 20.26 -18.14 28.39
CA GLY A 297 20.81 -17.55 29.60
C GLY A 297 19.79 -17.11 30.65
N ILE A 298 18.51 -16.94 30.28
CA ILE A 298 17.46 -16.43 31.19
C ILE A 298 16.99 -17.57 32.12
N VAL A 299 16.87 -17.27 33.43
CA VAL A 299 16.36 -18.18 34.44
C VAL A 299 15.00 -17.80 34.94
N ASP A 300 14.80 -16.50 35.17
CA ASP A 300 13.57 -15.97 35.76
C ASP A 300 13.22 -14.59 35.21
N ILE A 301 11.93 -14.30 35.12
CA ILE A 301 11.39 -13.01 34.69
C ILE A 301 10.31 -12.65 35.71
N ARG A 302 10.54 -11.55 36.43
CA ARG A 302 9.63 -11.12 37.49
C ARG A 302 9.44 -9.63 37.51
N ASP A 303 8.32 -9.21 38.00
CA ASP A 303 7.96 -7.82 38.25
C ASP A 303 8.13 -7.49 39.72
N GLU A 304 9.08 -6.62 40.02
CA GLU A 304 9.39 -6.11 41.38
C GLU A 304 8.87 -4.68 41.55
N SER A 305 8.01 -4.20 40.65
CA SER A 305 7.48 -2.85 40.71
C SER A 305 6.66 -2.61 41.98
N ASP A 306 6.89 -1.51 42.62
CA ASP A 306 6.18 -1.09 43.83
C ASP A 306 5.78 0.42 43.78
N ARG A 307 5.39 0.98 44.93
CA ARG A 307 5.04 2.39 45.04
C ARG A 307 6.20 3.36 44.79
N THR A 308 7.45 2.87 44.77
CA THR A 308 8.64 3.69 44.52
C THR A 308 8.95 3.81 43.03
N GLY A 309 8.44 2.88 42.21
CA GLY A 309 8.60 2.93 40.76
C GLY A 309 8.52 1.55 40.08
N ILE A 310 8.74 1.56 38.78
CA ILE A 310 8.76 0.35 37.97
C ILE A 310 10.12 -0.31 38.09
N ARG A 311 10.11 -1.62 38.36
CA ARG A 311 11.30 -2.49 38.38
C ARG A 311 10.94 -3.88 37.87
N ALA A 312 11.18 -4.16 36.60
CA ALA A 312 11.06 -5.49 36.03
C ALA A 312 12.44 -6.12 35.87
N VAL A 313 12.61 -7.35 36.30
CA VAL A 313 13.90 -8.03 36.37
C VAL A 313 13.89 -9.28 35.51
N ILE A 314 14.88 -9.40 34.62
CA ILE A 314 15.17 -10.60 33.84
C ILE A 314 16.48 -11.18 34.40
N GLU A 315 16.41 -12.25 35.14
CA GLU A 315 17.55 -12.84 35.84
C GLU A 315 18.27 -13.90 34.99
N PHE A 316 19.59 -13.90 34.99
CA PHE A 316 20.43 -14.80 34.23
C PHE A 316 21.01 -15.97 35.07
N LYS A 317 21.43 -17.03 34.36
CA LYS A 317 22.24 -18.12 34.91
C LYS A 317 23.59 -17.58 35.40
N LYS A 318 24.20 -18.21 36.40
CA LYS A 318 25.53 -17.82 36.91
C LYS A 318 26.64 -17.78 35.87
N ALA A 319 26.51 -18.56 34.80
CA ALA A 319 27.51 -18.66 33.74
C ALA A 319 27.46 -17.52 32.72
N VAL A 320 26.47 -16.63 32.79
CA VAL A 320 26.30 -15.52 31.87
C VAL A 320 27.18 -14.36 32.27
N ASP A 321 28.04 -13.90 31.38
CA ASP A 321 28.85 -12.71 31.53
C ASP A 321 28.12 -11.47 31.05
N HIS A 322 28.74 -10.31 31.20
CA HIS A 322 28.14 -9.01 30.80
C HIS A 322 27.90 -8.93 29.28
N ASP A 323 28.83 -9.45 28.48
CA ASP A 323 28.73 -9.40 27.01
C ASP A 323 27.56 -10.26 26.51
N MET A 324 27.35 -11.42 27.12
CA MET A 324 26.19 -12.27 26.80
C MET A 324 24.90 -11.64 27.26
N ALA A 325 24.85 -11.00 28.42
CA ALA A 325 23.68 -10.26 28.90
C ALA A 325 23.35 -9.07 27.97
N ASP A 326 24.35 -8.34 27.46
CA ASP A 326 24.17 -7.26 26.50
C ASP A 326 23.61 -7.76 25.16
N LYS A 327 24.10 -8.90 24.67
CA LYS A 327 23.54 -9.56 23.48
C LYS A 327 22.09 -9.94 23.67
N VAL A 328 21.73 -10.49 24.82
CA VAL A 328 20.32 -10.81 25.13
C VAL A 328 19.48 -9.53 25.18
N LEU A 329 19.95 -8.46 25.80
CA LEU A 329 19.24 -7.19 25.87
C LEU A 329 19.01 -6.60 24.45
N LYS A 330 20.02 -6.59 23.60
CA LYS A 330 19.92 -6.18 22.20
C LYS A 330 18.92 -7.06 21.43
N TYR A 331 18.96 -8.37 21.66
CA TYR A 331 17.99 -9.29 21.05
C TYR A 331 16.55 -8.97 21.46
N LEU A 332 16.32 -8.71 22.76
CA LEU A 332 15.00 -8.33 23.27
C LEU A 332 14.52 -7.00 22.70
N TYR A 333 15.39 -6.00 22.57
CA TYR A 333 15.04 -4.73 21.88
C TYR A 333 14.59 -4.94 20.44
N LYS A 334 15.20 -5.89 19.72
CA LYS A 334 14.85 -6.15 18.32
C LYS A 334 13.59 -7.00 18.15
N LYS A 335 13.29 -7.87 19.12
CA LYS A 335 12.23 -8.89 18.97
C LYS A 335 10.98 -8.63 19.80
N THR A 336 11.00 -7.65 20.66
CA THR A 336 9.88 -7.32 21.56
C THR A 336 9.53 -5.84 21.51
N ASP A 337 8.42 -5.48 22.13
CA ASP A 337 7.98 -4.09 22.27
C ASP A 337 8.83 -3.25 23.28
N LEU A 338 9.98 -3.78 23.75
CA LEU A 338 10.95 -2.98 24.49
C LEU A 338 11.61 -1.89 23.65
N GLN A 339 11.63 -2.05 22.32
CA GLN A 339 11.97 -0.99 21.38
C GLN A 339 10.95 -0.98 20.26
N GLY A 340 10.48 0.21 19.90
CA GLY A 340 9.53 0.39 18.83
C GLY A 340 9.59 1.81 18.29
N ASN A 341 8.66 2.18 17.41
CA ASN A 341 8.61 3.52 16.86
C ASN A 341 7.41 4.29 17.42
N ILE A 342 7.64 5.57 17.70
CA ILE A 342 6.59 6.56 17.86
C ILE A 342 6.37 7.22 16.50
N SER A 343 5.15 7.15 16.00
CA SER A 343 4.76 7.83 14.77
C SER A 343 4.30 9.24 15.08
N PHE A 344 4.71 10.19 14.26
CA PHE A 344 4.19 11.54 14.20
C PHE A 344 3.20 11.63 13.06
N ASN A 345 2.05 12.18 13.34
CA ASN A 345 1.04 12.60 12.39
C ASN A 345 0.31 13.77 13.03
N MET A 346 0.91 14.97 12.94
CA MET A 346 0.50 16.13 13.71
C MET A 346 -0.67 16.85 13.02
N VAL A 347 -1.81 16.17 12.95
CA VAL A 347 -3.05 16.69 12.39
C VAL A 347 -3.90 17.27 13.50
N ALA A 348 -4.30 18.54 13.33
CA ALA A 348 -5.23 19.23 14.23
C ALA A 348 -6.19 20.11 13.43
N LEU A 349 -7.27 20.56 14.08
CA LEU A 349 -8.24 21.47 13.48
C LEU A 349 -7.77 22.92 13.63
N ALA A 350 -7.51 23.58 12.51
CA ALA A 350 -7.33 25.03 12.41
C ALA A 350 -8.56 25.62 11.71
N ASP A 351 -9.26 26.53 12.38
CA ASP A 351 -10.51 27.14 11.90
C ASP A 351 -11.53 26.13 11.36
N GLY A 352 -11.60 24.96 12.03
CA GLY A 352 -12.52 23.88 11.70
C GLY A 352 -12.11 23.02 10.50
N LYS A 353 -10.89 23.17 9.98
CA LYS A 353 -10.31 22.35 8.91
C LYS A 353 -9.17 21.51 9.46
N PRO A 354 -9.08 20.22 9.11
CA PRO A 354 -7.95 19.39 9.48
C PRO A 354 -6.72 19.78 8.66
N GLU A 355 -5.60 20.03 9.32
CA GLU A 355 -4.33 20.37 8.71
C GLU A 355 -3.20 19.58 9.37
N THR A 356 -2.23 19.09 8.55
CA THR A 356 -0.98 18.56 9.06
C THR A 356 -0.02 19.72 9.32
N MET A 357 0.46 19.83 10.54
CA MET A 357 1.22 21.00 10.99
C MET A 357 2.58 20.62 11.53
N GLY A 358 3.59 21.40 11.19
CA GLY A 358 4.88 21.36 11.87
C GLY A 358 4.83 22.02 13.25
N LEU A 359 5.90 21.84 14.02
CA LEU A 359 6.02 22.36 15.38
C LEU A 359 5.81 23.88 15.44
N LYS A 360 6.48 24.64 14.58
CA LYS A 360 6.36 26.11 14.49
C LYS A 360 4.93 26.57 14.21
N THR A 361 4.23 25.88 13.31
CA THR A 361 2.85 26.20 12.95
C THR A 361 1.89 26.03 14.13
N ILE A 362 2.04 24.94 14.89
CA ILE A 362 1.23 24.71 16.11
C ILE A 362 1.46 25.83 17.14
N ILE A 363 2.72 26.19 17.37
CA ILE A 363 3.05 27.29 18.29
C ILE A 363 2.46 28.62 17.80
N SER A 364 2.53 28.89 16.49
CA SER A 364 1.94 30.09 15.90
C SER A 364 0.41 30.19 16.15
N HIS A 365 -0.32 29.12 15.90
CA HIS A 365 -1.77 29.08 16.17
C HIS A 365 -2.08 29.30 17.65
N TYR A 366 -1.30 28.69 18.54
CA TYR A 366 -1.45 28.87 19.98
C TYR A 366 -1.22 30.33 20.40
N VAL A 367 -0.11 30.95 19.94
CA VAL A 367 0.19 32.36 20.26
C VAL A 367 -0.90 33.31 19.75
N ASN A 368 -1.41 33.06 18.52
CA ASN A 368 -2.53 33.86 17.99
C ASN A 368 -3.80 33.71 18.83
N HIS A 369 -4.09 32.49 19.29
CA HIS A 369 -5.20 32.26 20.23
C HIS A 369 -5.00 33.03 21.54
N GLN A 370 -3.82 33.03 22.12
CA GLN A 370 -3.53 33.76 23.33
C GLN A 370 -3.66 35.30 23.15
N LYS A 371 -3.24 35.81 21.98
CA LYS A 371 -3.48 37.23 21.63
C LYS A 371 -4.99 37.57 21.69
N ASP A 372 -5.84 36.72 21.11
CA ASP A 372 -7.30 36.92 21.16
C ASP A 372 -7.86 36.83 22.59
N VAL A 373 -7.47 35.78 23.34
CA VAL A 373 -7.90 35.55 24.73
C VAL A 373 -7.54 36.75 25.62
N VAL A 374 -6.26 37.19 25.59
CA VAL A 374 -5.78 38.31 26.41
C VAL A 374 -6.43 39.61 25.97
N THR A 375 -6.62 39.83 24.67
CA THR A 375 -7.31 41.00 24.14
C THR A 375 -8.76 41.09 24.65
N ARG A 376 -9.53 39.99 24.53
CA ARG A 376 -10.93 39.91 25.00
C ARG A 376 -11.03 40.11 26.52
N ARG A 377 -10.14 39.43 27.26
CA ARG A 377 -10.05 39.61 28.72
C ARG A 377 -9.79 41.06 29.07
N THR A 378 -8.79 41.68 28.45
CA THR A 378 -8.41 43.07 28.73
C THR A 378 -9.53 44.04 28.37
N LYS A 379 -10.22 43.83 27.24
CA LYS A 379 -11.42 44.60 26.87
C LYS A 379 -12.53 44.49 27.95
N ARG A 380 -12.81 43.29 28.40
CA ARG A 380 -13.81 43.04 29.43
C ARG A 380 -13.44 43.67 30.76
N GLU A 381 -12.19 43.54 31.18
CA GLU A 381 -11.68 44.16 32.41
C GLU A 381 -11.68 45.67 32.30
N LEU A 382 -11.35 46.22 31.12
CA LEU A 382 -11.41 47.67 30.88
C LEU A 382 -12.87 48.17 30.99
N GLU A 383 -13.81 47.51 30.31
CA GLU A 383 -15.24 47.87 30.39
C GLU A 383 -15.74 47.87 31.83
N VAL A 384 -15.41 46.82 32.60
CA VAL A 384 -15.78 46.74 34.01
C VAL A 384 -15.13 47.86 34.85
N ALA A 385 -13.84 48.11 34.63
CA ALA A 385 -13.08 49.13 35.34
C ALA A 385 -13.57 50.53 34.98
N GLU A 386 -13.85 50.81 33.71
CA GLU A 386 -14.38 52.11 33.26
C GLU A 386 -15.80 52.35 33.83
N LYS A 387 -16.66 51.34 33.81
CA LYS A 387 -17.98 51.43 34.41
C LYS A 387 -17.89 51.72 35.91
N ARG A 388 -17.02 51.04 36.65
CA ARG A 388 -16.79 51.22 38.05
C ARG A 388 -16.17 52.58 38.34
N PHE A 389 -15.20 53.00 37.55
CA PHE A 389 -14.53 54.30 37.64
C PHE A 389 -15.56 55.44 37.51
N HIS A 390 -16.43 55.33 36.49
CA HIS A 390 -17.49 56.30 36.24
C HIS A 390 -18.46 56.43 37.44
N ILE A 391 -18.80 55.28 38.05
CA ILE A 391 -19.66 55.28 39.28
C ILE A 391 -18.92 55.93 40.43
N VAL A 392 -17.67 55.66 40.68
CA VAL A 392 -16.84 56.19 41.74
C VAL A 392 -16.66 57.74 41.61
N GLU A 393 -16.46 58.20 40.33
CA GLU A 393 -16.47 59.62 40.01
C GLU A 393 -17.77 60.26 40.43
N GLY A 394 -18.93 59.62 40.19
CA GLY A 394 -20.23 60.06 40.64
C GLY A 394 -20.32 60.13 42.15
N PHE A 395 -19.78 59.15 42.88
CA PHE A 395 -19.77 59.20 44.36
C PHE A 395 -18.92 60.37 44.93
N ILE A 396 -17.70 60.55 44.36
CA ILE A 396 -16.84 61.67 44.79
C ILE A 396 -17.53 63.02 44.57
N LYS A 397 -18.16 63.20 43.41
CA LYS A 397 -18.93 64.40 43.09
C LYS A 397 -20.13 64.56 44.02
N ALA A 398 -20.90 63.47 44.25
CA ALA A 398 -22.05 63.49 45.14
C ALA A 398 -21.70 63.88 46.62
N ILE A 399 -20.56 63.34 47.09
CA ILE A 399 -20.06 63.65 48.43
C ILE A 399 -19.67 65.11 48.56
N GLY A 400 -19.14 65.77 47.51
CA GLY A 400 -18.79 67.20 47.53
C GLY A 400 -20.00 68.13 47.61
N ILE A 401 -21.18 67.60 47.24
CA ILE A 401 -22.49 68.37 47.31
C ILE A 401 -23.53 67.56 48.08
N MET A 402 -23.12 66.92 49.15
CA MET A 402 -23.92 65.94 49.88
C MET A 402 -25.23 66.46 50.41
N ASP A 403 -25.18 67.60 51.06
CA ASP A 403 -26.36 68.17 51.65
C ASP A 403 -27.45 68.45 50.57
N GLU A 404 -27.05 68.91 49.43
CA GLU A 404 -27.95 69.17 48.29
C GLU A 404 -28.54 67.93 47.71
N VAL A 405 -27.72 66.87 47.59
CA VAL A 405 -28.13 65.55 47.09
C VAL A 405 -29.13 64.89 48.01
N ILE A 406 -28.90 64.93 49.36
CA ILE A 406 -29.84 64.43 50.38
C ILE A 406 -31.12 65.20 50.36
N ALA A 407 -31.05 66.51 50.32
CA ALA A 407 -32.25 67.36 50.29
C ALA A 407 -33.08 67.04 49.02
N THR A 408 -32.47 66.88 47.88
CA THR A 408 -33.17 66.53 46.64
C THR A 408 -33.80 65.14 46.69
N ILE A 409 -33.15 64.17 47.26
CA ILE A 409 -33.68 62.78 47.39
C ILE A 409 -34.88 62.80 48.35
N ARG A 410 -34.77 63.50 49.43
CA ARG A 410 -35.88 63.65 50.42
C ARG A 410 -37.08 64.39 49.87
N ALA A 411 -36.87 65.35 48.98
CA ALA A 411 -37.93 66.10 48.33
C ALA A 411 -38.64 65.35 47.21
N SER A 412 -38.05 64.28 46.75
CA SER A 412 -38.57 63.46 45.63
C SER A 412 -39.67 62.51 46.08
N LYS A 413 -40.66 62.25 45.15
CA LYS A 413 -41.85 61.46 45.47
C LYS A 413 -41.69 59.99 45.35
N SER A 414 -40.67 59.54 44.61
CA SER A 414 -40.34 58.13 44.34
C SER A 414 -38.87 57.98 44.00
N LYS A 415 -38.36 56.71 44.00
CA LYS A 415 -37.01 56.41 43.55
C LYS A 415 -36.75 56.89 42.09
N LYS A 416 -37.75 56.75 41.21
CA LYS A 416 -37.68 57.22 39.83
C LYS A 416 -37.60 58.76 39.76
N ASP A 417 -38.44 59.47 40.53
CA ASP A 417 -38.38 60.88 40.57
C ASP A 417 -37.06 61.40 41.15
N ALA A 418 -36.56 60.77 42.20
CA ALA A 418 -35.26 61.08 42.78
C ALA A 418 -34.14 60.88 41.75
N HIS A 419 -34.19 59.80 40.94
CA HIS A 419 -33.24 59.53 39.86
C HIS A 419 -33.27 60.66 38.82
N GLU A 420 -34.46 61.00 38.30
CA GLU A 420 -34.64 62.08 37.32
C GLU A 420 -34.15 63.43 37.84
N ASN A 421 -34.40 63.70 39.11
CA ASN A 421 -33.95 64.92 39.75
C ASN A 421 -32.42 64.98 39.95
N LEU A 422 -31.78 63.87 40.27
CA LEU A 422 -30.30 63.75 40.33
C LEU A 422 -29.67 64.04 39.02
N VAL A 423 -30.18 63.40 37.92
CA VAL A 423 -29.67 63.59 36.55
C VAL A 423 -29.84 65.02 36.10
N SER A 424 -31.06 65.64 36.30
CA SER A 424 -31.39 66.96 35.76
C SER A 424 -30.72 68.09 36.53
N LYS A 425 -30.68 68.04 37.86
CA LYS A 425 -30.15 69.12 38.70
C LYS A 425 -28.63 69.14 38.83
N PHE A 426 -28.01 67.94 38.93
CA PHE A 426 -26.58 67.84 39.23
C PHE A 426 -25.76 67.31 38.06
N GLY A 427 -26.39 66.91 36.91
CA GLY A 427 -25.71 66.37 35.71
C GLY A 427 -25.03 65.05 35.99
N PHE A 428 -25.64 64.22 36.88
CA PHE A 428 -25.21 62.81 36.98
C PHE A 428 -25.74 62.03 35.80
N THR A 429 -25.04 61.02 35.45
CA THR A 429 -25.54 60.03 34.44
C THR A 429 -26.54 59.10 35.14
N ASP A 430 -27.35 58.40 34.32
CA ASP A 430 -28.32 57.40 34.81
C ASP A 430 -27.67 56.34 35.71
N LEU A 431 -26.52 55.83 35.33
CA LEU A 431 -25.75 54.87 36.12
C LEU A 431 -25.21 55.44 37.42
N GLN A 432 -24.75 56.68 37.41
CA GLN A 432 -24.31 57.37 38.61
C GLN A 432 -25.47 57.66 39.53
N ALA A 433 -26.60 58.19 39.07
CA ALA A 433 -27.80 58.47 39.85
C ALA A 433 -28.38 57.20 40.52
N GLU A 434 -28.45 56.09 39.73
CA GLU A 434 -28.86 54.78 40.26
C GLU A 434 -27.96 54.31 41.40
N ALA A 435 -26.61 54.31 41.13
CA ALA A 435 -25.64 53.92 42.15
C ALA A 435 -25.68 54.80 43.41
N ILE A 436 -25.90 56.10 43.28
CA ILE A 436 -26.03 57.04 44.42
C ILE A 436 -27.30 56.74 45.27
N LEU A 437 -28.42 56.42 44.62
CA LEU A 437 -29.63 55.99 45.27
C LEU A 437 -29.54 54.68 46.03
N GLU A 438 -28.64 53.78 45.59
CA GLU A 438 -28.35 52.46 46.21
C GLU A 438 -27.27 52.57 47.29
N LEU A 439 -26.61 53.71 47.43
CA LEU A 439 -25.54 53.91 48.39
C LEU A 439 -26.04 53.87 49.81
N MET A 440 -25.44 53.08 50.69
CA MET A 440 -25.74 52.94 52.07
C MET A 440 -25.24 54.18 52.82
N LEU A 441 -26.08 54.79 53.71
CA LEU A 441 -25.83 56.07 54.44
C LEU A 441 -24.49 56.06 55.19
N TYR A 442 -24.03 54.98 55.77
CA TYR A 442 -22.74 54.90 56.47
C TYR A 442 -21.51 55.12 55.56
N ARG A 443 -21.66 54.89 54.28
CA ARG A 443 -20.58 55.10 53.27
C ARG A 443 -20.37 56.59 52.93
N LEU A 444 -21.14 57.44 53.51
CA LEU A 444 -21.02 58.88 53.36
C LEU A 444 -20.15 59.57 54.46
N THR A 445 -19.47 58.78 55.28
CA THR A 445 -18.56 59.28 56.31
C THR A 445 -17.21 59.74 55.75
N GLY A 446 -16.49 60.63 56.41
CA GLY A 446 -15.22 61.16 55.92
C GLY A 446 -14.11 60.15 55.78
N LEU A 447 -14.25 58.95 56.36
CA LEU A 447 -13.34 57.84 56.17
C LEU A 447 -13.55 57.17 54.79
N GLU A 448 -14.79 57.02 54.38
CA GLU A 448 -15.20 56.42 53.10
C GLU A 448 -14.81 57.31 51.91
N ILE A 449 -14.77 58.62 52.05
CA ILE A 449 -14.25 59.53 51.00
C ILE A 449 -12.82 59.15 50.59
N LYS A 450 -11.97 58.89 51.58
CA LYS A 450 -10.60 58.49 51.34
C LYS A 450 -10.52 57.14 50.63
N VAL A 451 -11.48 56.25 50.92
CA VAL A 451 -11.58 54.94 50.22
C VAL A 451 -11.95 55.11 48.74
N PHE A 452 -12.98 55.94 48.43
CA PHE A 452 -13.35 56.22 47.04
C PHE A 452 -12.26 56.98 46.28
N GLN A 453 -11.56 57.91 46.90
CA GLN A 453 -10.40 58.57 46.28
C GLN A 453 -9.28 57.65 46.04
N LYS A 454 -8.99 56.67 46.89
CA LYS A 454 -8.01 55.62 46.68
C LYS A 454 -8.43 54.68 45.55
N GLU A 455 -9.69 54.21 45.59
CA GLU A 455 -10.27 53.37 44.55
C GLU A 455 -10.23 54.08 43.19
N HIS A 456 -10.59 55.35 43.09
CA HIS A 456 -10.51 56.15 41.87
C HIS A 456 -9.07 56.19 41.31
N LYS A 457 -8.09 56.42 42.17
CA LYS A 457 -6.66 56.43 41.73
C LYS A 457 -6.17 55.08 41.29
N GLU A 458 -6.59 54.00 41.96
CA GLU A 458 -6.26 52.64 41.58
C GLU A 458 -6.91 52.25 40.26
N LEU A 459 -8.22 52.56 40.08
CA LEU A 459 -8.94 52.33 38.83
C LEU A 459 -8.35 53.13 37.67
N SER A 460 -7.97 54.41 37.88
CA SER A 460 -7.32 55.22 36.84
C SER A 460 -6.01 54.62 36.38
N LYS A 461 -5.18 54.11 37.32
CA LYS A 461 -3.94 53.41 36.96
C LYS A 461 -4.22 52.11 36.18
N LYS A 462 -5.23 51.34 36.66
CA LYS A 462 -5.64 50.07 36.01
C LYS A 462 -6.16 50.32 34.60
N ILE A 463 -7.03 51.31 34.39
CA ILE A 463 -7.54 51.67 33.06
C ILE A 463 -6.42 52.09 32.12
N LYS A 464 -5.47 52.91 32.57
CA LYS A 464 -4.29 53.27 31.75
C LYS A 464 -3.47 52.06 31.38
N ALA A 465 -3.24 51.14 32.31
CA ALA A 465 -2.49 49.92 32.05
C ALA A 465 -3.22 49.00 31.06
N LEU A 466 -4.56 48.81 31.22
CA LEU A 466 -5.36 48.00 30.31
C LEU A 466 -5.43 48.59 28.90
N ARG A 467 -5.59 49.90 28.75
CA ARG A 467 -5.53 50.57 27.44
C ARG A 467 -4.17 50.39 26.76
N LYS A 468 -3.07 50.52 27.51
CA LYS A 468 -1.72 50.32 26.99
C LYS A 468 -1.53 48.89 26.42
N ILE A 469 -2.14 47.87 27.05
CA ILE A 469 -2.11 46.47 26.54
C ILE A 469 -2.88 46.39 25.22
N LEU A 470 -4.02 47.05 25.07
CA LEU A 470 -4.84 47.02 23.86
C LEU A 470 -4.23 47.80 22.67
N GLU A 471 -3.52 48.87 22.97
CA GLU A 471 -2.92 49.79 21.99
C GLU A 471 -1.56 49.35 21.50
N ASN A 472 -0.86 48.45 22.20
CA ASN A 472 0.50 48.08 21.94
C ASN A 472 0.69 46.55 21.98
N GLU A 473 0.89 45.97 20.82
CA GLU A 473 1.09 44.52 20.64
C GLU A 473 2.32 43.97 21.44
N SER A 474 3.39 44.76 21.56
CA SER A 474 4.55 44.31 22.35
C SER A 474 4.24 44.21 23.84
N VAL A 475 3.36 45.05 24.33
CA VAL A 475 2.89 45.01 25.75
C VAL A 475 1.93 43.80 25.93
N LEU A 476 1.05 43.58 24.96
CA LEU A 476 0.18 42.39 24.92
C LEU A 476 0.98 41.09 24.97
N LEU A 477 2.00 41.00 24.10
CA LEU A 477 2.94 39.85 24.07
C LEU A 477 3.71 39.73 25.40
N GLY A 478 4.08 40.85 26.00
CA GLY A 478 4.69 40.85 27.34
C GLY A 478 3.82 40.18 28.39
N VAL A 479 2.52 40.49 28.41
CA VAL A 479 1.56 39.83 29.32
C VAL A 479 1.48 38.34 29.09
N ILE A 480 1.41 37.91 27.81
CA ILE A 480 1.39 36.48 27.45
C ILE A 480 2.67 35.79 27.93
N LYS A 481 3.84 36.41 27.73
CA LYS A 481 5.13 35.86 28.17
C LYS A 481 5.21 35.71 29.68
N ASP A 482 4.76 36.70 30.44
CA ASP A 482 4.78 36.65 31.89
C ASP A 482 3.83 35.56 32.44
N GLU A 483 2.67 35.41 31.83
CA GLU A 483 1.70 34.36 32.19
C GLU A 483 2.26 32.95 31.87
N LEU A 484 2.94 32.78 30.74
CA LEU A 484 3.59 31.51 30.38
C LEU A 484 4.73 31.16 31.36
N LYS A 485 5.54 32.13 31.75
CA LYS A 485 6.58 31.94 32.76
C LYS A 485 6.01 31.54 34.13
N GLU A 486 4.93 32.17 34.56
CA GLU A 486 4.24 31.78 35.79
C GLU A 486 3.79 30.29 35.74
N VAL A 487 3.20 29.86 34.62
CA VAL A 487 2.80 28.47 34.45
C VAL A 487 4.02 27.52 34.47
N ALA A 488 5.13 27.90 33.82
CA ALA A 488 6.35 27.10 33.81
C ALA A 488 6.99 26.99 35.21
N GLU A 489 6.94 28.06 36.02
CA GLU A 489 7.48 28.06 37.37
C GLU A 489 6.64 27.19 38.34
N VAL A 490 5.31 27.27 38.22
CA VAL A 490 4.39 26.58 39.14
C VAL A 490 4.24 25.09 38.80
N TYR A 491 4.15 24.73 37.49
CA TYR A 491 3.80 23.40 37.05
C TYR A 491 4.89 22.68 36.31
N GLY A 492 5.99 23.34 35.95
CA GLY A 492 7.08 22.73 35.19
C GLY A 492 7.86 21.70 36.00
N ASP A 493 8.08 20.54 35.41
CA ASP A 493 8.90 19.48 35.96
C ASP A 493 10.10 19.15 35.03
N GLU A 494 10.97 18.26 35.49
CA GLU A 494 12.11 17.83 34.70
C GLU A 494 11.69 16.84 33.58
N ARG A 495 12.50 16.80 32.54
CA ARG A 495 12.33 15.85 31.45
C ARG A 495 12.48 14.40 31.95
N ARG A 496 11.53 13.54 31.55
CA ARG A 496 11.52 12.11 31.90
C ARG A 496 12.23 11.26 30.83
N THR A 497 12.03 11.60 29.54
CA THR A 497 12.54 10.84 28.41
C THR A 497 13.95 11.26 28.04
N ALA A 498 14.91 10.30 28.04
CA ALA A 498 16.28 10.53 27.58
C ALA A 498 16.34 10.64 26.05
N LEU A 499 17.35 11.34 25.55
CA LEU A 499 17.58 11.54 24.11
C LEU A 499 18.96 11.00 23.74
N ILE A 500 19.02 10.27 22.62
CA ILE A 500 20.26 9.81 21.98
C ILE A 500 20.27 10.32 20.54
N GLU A 501 21.30 11.07 20.19
CA GLU A 501 21.42 11.72 18.88
C GLU A 501 21.77 10.70 17.77
N ASP A 502 22.60 9.71 18.10
CA ASP A 502 23.11 8.73 17.13
C ASP A 502 22.04 7.70 16.74
N GLU A 503 21.55 7.83 15.49
CA GLU A 503 20.57 6.91 14.90
C GLU A 503 21.12 5.46 14.73
N SER A 504 22.44 5.28 14.72
CA SER A 504 23.05 3.95 14.58
C SER A 504 22.74 3.05 15.78
N GLU A 505 22.55 3.63 16.95
CA GLU A 505 22.17 2.93 18.18
C GLU A 505 20.79 2.26 18.08
N ALA A 506 19.90 2.77 17.22
CA ALA A 506 18.59 2.16 16.98
C ALA A 506 18.68 0.90 16.11
N LYS A 507 19.75 0.78 15.31
CA LYS A 507 19.94 -0.31 14.35
C LYS A 507 20.68 -1.46 15.07
N ILE A 508 19.91 -2.44 15.53
CA ILE A 508 20.48 -3.66 16.10
C ILE A 508 20.60 -4.69 14.99
N ASP A 509 21.84 -5.04 14.63
CA ASP A 509 22.10 -6.13 13.71
C ASP A 509 22.06 -7.47 14.43
N LEU A 510 21.02 -8.25 14.15
CA LEU A 510 20.88 -9.59 14.72
C LEU A 510 21.96 -10.57 14.22
N GLU A 511 22.58 -10.25 13.09
CA GLU A 511 23.58 -11.10 12.46
C GLU A 511 24.87 -11.11 13.28
N GLU A 512 25.18 -10.03 13.99
CA GLU A 512 26.31 -9.98 14.92
C GLU A 512 26.13 -10.89 16.15
N LEU A 513 24.89 -11.23 16.50
CA LEU A 513 24.55 -12.05 17.66
C LEU A 513 24.57 -13.56 17.37
N ILE A 514 24.63 -13.96 16.09
CA ILE A 514 24.62 -15.35 15.65
C ILE A 514 26.06 -15.82 15.48
N VAL A 515 26.42 -16.96 16.10
CA VAL A 515 27.71 -17.63 15.86
C VAL A 515 27.69 -18.20 14.44
N ALA A 516 28.63 -17.73 13.61
CA ALA A 516 28.78 -18.23 12.24
C ALA A 516 29.28 -19.67 12.23
N GLU A 517 28.51 -20.60 11.69
CA GLU A 517 28.87 -22.01 11.53
C GLU A 517 28.35 -22.52 10.17
N ASP A 518 29.18 -23.20 9.44
CA ASP A 518 28.76 -23.87 8.19
C ASP A 518 27.91 -25.10 8.52
N VAL A 519 26.81 -25.23 7.83
CA VAL A 519 25.84 -26.32 8.02
C VAL A 519 25.36 -26.89 6.69
N MET A 520 24.89 -28.14 6.72
CA MET A 520 24.11 -28.73 5.66
C MET A 520 22.63 -28.64 6.03
N VAL A 521 21.81 -28.09 5.14
CA VAL A 521 20.36 -28.01 5.30
C VAL A 521 19.69 -29.03 4.39
N THR A 522 18.81 -29.83 4.96
CA THR A 522 17.99 -30.81 4.22
C THR A 522 16.53 -30.40 4.28
N LEU A 523 15.82 -30.60 3.16
CA LEU A 523 14.38 -30.37 3.08
C LEU A 523 13.73 -31.50 2.28
N SER A 524 12.76 -32.18 2.89
CA SER A 524 12.00 -33.26 2.25
C SER A 524 10.90 -32.75 1.33
N ASN A 525 10.34 -33.62 0.51
CA ASN A 525 9.21 -33.27 -0.37
C ASN A 525 7.94 -32.89 0.42
N GLU A 526 7.70 -33.47 1.60
CA GLU A 526 6.57 -33.13 2.49
C GLU A 526 6.89 -31.97 3.46
N GLY A 527 8.06 -31.35 3.33
CA GLY A 527 8.40 -30.13 4.07
C GLY A 527 9.03 -30.36 5.45
N PHE A 528 9.73 -31.47 5.67
CA PHE A 528 10.54 -31.65 6.85
C PHE A 528 11.94 -31.05 6.64
N ILE A 529 12.29 -30.06 7.47
CA ILE A 529 13.56 -29.32 7.40
C ILE A 529 14.41 -29.57 8.62
N LYS A 530 15.72 -29.64 8.43
CA LYS A 530 16.73 -29.68 9.51
C LYS A 530 18.04 -29.11 9.02
N LYS A 531 18.89 -28.71 9.95
CA LYS A 531 20.29 -28.40 9.66
C LYS A 531 21.23 -29.31 10.45
N ILE A 532 22.39 -29.55 9.89
CA ILE A 532 23.44 -30.40 10.47
C ILE A 532 24.75 -29.63 10.38
N PRO A 533 25.49 -29.41 11.49
CA PRO A 533 26.80 -28.80 11.42
C PRO A 533 27.70 -29.55 10.44
N LEU A 534 28.39 -28.81 9.57
CA LEU A 534 29.16 -29.40 8.45
C LEU A 534 30.20 -30.41 8.96
N LYS A 535 30.80 -30.17 10.12
CA LYS A 535 31.74 -31.11 10.76
C LYS A 535 31.08 -32.44 11.15
N THR A 536 29.83 -32.39 11.59
CA THR A 536 29.02 -33.57 11.92
C THR A 536 28.57 -34.30 10.67
N TYR A 537 28.12 -33.54 9.65
CA TYR A 537 27.75 -34.09 8.35
C TYR A 537 28.89 -34.88 7.72
N ASN A 538 30.09 -34.31 7.65
CA ASN A 538 31.27 -34.94 7.02
C ASN A 538 31.74 -36.19 7.78
N ARG A 539 31.35 -36.39 9.05
CA ARG A 539 31.62 -37.57 9.83
C ARG A 539 30.54 -38.64 9.75
N SER A 540 29.39 -38.29 9.26
CA SER A 540 28.23 -39.16 9.14
C SER A 540 28.33 -40.00 7.86
N ASN A 541 27.84 -41.25 7.96
CA ASN A 541 27.65 -42.07 6.76
C ASN A 541 26.37 -41.52 6.08
N VAL A 542 26.55 -40.81 4.96
CA VAL A 542 25.47 -40.07 4.32
C VAL A 542 24.77 -41.02 3.32
N ASP A 543 23.78 -41.77 3.78
CA ASP A 543 22.86 -42.52 2.93
C ASP A 543 21.47 -41.93 3.08
N GLU A 544 20.89 -41.42 1.97
CA GLU A 544 19.58 -40.82 1.92
C GLU A 544 18.47 -41.78 2.38
N ASN A 545 18.64 -43.06 2.21
CA ASN A 545 17.70 -44.11 2.63
C ASN A 545 17.69 -44.33 4.14
N GLU A 546 18.67 -43.83 4.91
CA GLU A 546 18.71 -43.92 6.37
C GLU A 546 17.91 -42.84 7.08
N ILE A 547 17.33 -41.83 6.36
CA ILE A 547 16.50 -40.81 7.01
C ILE A 547 15.10 -41.39 7.25
N GLU A 548 14.61 -41.27 8.46
CA GLU A 548 13.33 -41.80 8.90
C GLU A 548 12.15 -40.97 8.43
N TYR A 549 11.98 -40.82 7.10
CA TYR A 549 10.79 -40.18 6.51
C TYR A 549 9.58 -41.13 6.55
N ARG A 550 8.39 -40.54 6.37
CA ARG A 550 7.16 -41.32 6.16
C ARG A 550 7.20 -42.01 4.79
N GLU A 551 6.42 -43.07 4.63
CA GLU A 551 6.26 -43.74 3.34
C GLU A 551 5.75 -42.76 2.27
N GLY A 552 6.50 -42.63 1.17
CA GLY A 552 6.21 -41.68 0.09
C GLY A 552 6.92 -40.32 0.18
N ASP A 553 7.53 -39.98 1.33
CA ASP A 553 8.40 -38.80 1.45
C ASP A 553 9.85 -39.13 1.14
N TYR A 554 10.59 -38.18 0.62
CA TYR A 554 11.99 -38.34 0.23
C TYR A 554 12.76 -37.02 0.38
N LEU A 555 14.08 -37.11 0.48
CA LEU A 555 14.96 -35.95 0.48
C LEU A 555 14.88 -35.24 -0.87
N LYS A 556 14.39 -34.00 -0.86
CA LYS A 556 14.23 -33.21 -2.09
C LYS A 556 15.36 -32.20 -2.31
N PHE A 557 15.81 -31.55 -1.23
CA PHE A 557 16.88 -30.56 -1.28
C PHE A 557 17.93 -30.84 -0.21
N LEU A 558 19.18 -30.73 -0.61
CA LEU A 558 20.36 -30.81 0.24
C LEU A 558 21.31 -29.69 -0.16
N ILE A 559 21.42 -28.66 0.66
CA ILE A 559 22.23 -27.48 0.35
C ILE A 559 23.21 -27.16 1.48
N LYS A 560 24.37 -26.60 1.12
CA LYS A 560 25.29 -26.00 2.07
C LYS A 560 24.82 -24.59 2.40
N SER A 561 24.87 -24.23 3.68
CA SER A 561 24.47 -22.91 4.18
C SER A 561 25.35 -22.51 5.37
N ASN A 562 25.21 -21.29 5.84
CA ASN A 562 25.79 -20.82 7.09
C ASN A 562 24.66 -20.40 8.05
N THR A 563 24.89 -20.54 9.34
CA THR A 563 23.89 -20.14 10.36
C THR A 563 23.43 -18.69 10.25
N LYS A 564 24.24 -17.81 9.67
CA LYS A 564 23.90 -16.41 9.41
C LYS A 564 23.08 -16.20 8.14
N ASP A 565 23.08 -17.17 7.21
CA ASP A 565 22.42 -17.06 5.93
C ASP A 565 20.88 -17.02 6.08
N THR A 566 20.24 -16.50 5.05
CA THR A 566 18.80 -16.57 4.87
C THR A 566 18.46 -17.70 3.91
N LEU A 567 17.62 -18.61 4.34
CA LEU A 567 17.05 -19.66 3.48
C LEU A 567 15.84 -19.08 2.76
N ALA A 568 15.88 -19.11 1.45
CA ALA A 568 14.78 -18.74 0.56
C ALA A 568 14.09 -20.00 0.02
N ILE A 569 12.84 -20.19 0.37
CA ILE A 569 12.01 -21.34 0.01
C ILE A 569 10.94 -20.87 -0.96
N PHE A 570 11.01 -21.37 -2.19
CA PHE A 570 10.09 -20.96 -3.25
C PHE A 570 8.99 -21.99 -3.42
N THR A 571 7.77 -21.53 -3.65
CA THR A 571 6.61 -22.38 -3.93
C THR A 571 6.11 -22.20 -5.35
N ASP A 572 5.37 -23.19 -5.83
CA ASP A 572 4.73 -23.19 -7.15
C ASP A 572 3.74 -22.05 -7.36
N LYS A 573 3.27 -21.39 -6.28
CA LYS A 573 2.39 -20.22 -6.34
C LYS A 573 3.13 -18.90 -6.57
N GLY A 574 4.44 -18.96 -6.86
CA GLY A 574 5.26 -17.75 -7.09
C GLY A 574 5.57 -16.98 -5.82
N THR A 575 5.44 -17.62 -4.67
CA THR A 575 5.76 -17.06 -3.35
C THR A 575 7.16 -17.51 -2.93
N VAL A 576 7.89 -16.63 -2.24
CA VAL A 576 9.11 -16.98 -1.52
C VAL A 576 8.90 -16.77 -0.03
N TYR A 577 9.29 -17.75 0.75
CA TYR A 577 9.36 -17.67 2.19
C TYR A 577 10.82 -17.55 2.61
N GLN A 578 11.09 -16.64 3.53
CA GLN A 578 12.44 -16.39 4.02
C GLN A 578 12.50 -16.67 5.52
N ILE A 579 13.46 -17.52 5.92
CA ILE A 579 13.80 -17.79 7.31
C ILE A 579 15.30 -17.72 7.50
N LYS A 580 15.75 -17.33 8.66
CA LYS A 580 17.17 -17.41 8.98
C LYS A 580 17.57 -18.89 9.20
N CYS A 581 18.69 -19.29 8.63
CA CYS A 581 19.20 -20.65 8.77
C CYS A 581 19.40 -21.04 10.25
N ASN A 582 19.74 -20.07 11.09
CA ASN A 582 19.86 -20.27 12.54
C ASN A 582 18.55 -20.72 13.22
N SER A 583 17.36 -20.38 12.66
CA SER A 583 16.06 -20.77 13.21
C SER A 583 15.70 -22.23 12.96
N VAL A 584 16.37 -22.90 12.02
CA VAL A 584 16.16 -24.33 11.74
C VAL A 584 16.85 -25.16 12.83
N ALA A 585 16.21 -26.22 13.32
CA ALA A 585 16.74 -27.07 14.38
C ALA A 585 17.97 -27.89 13.95
N ASP A 586 18.97 -27.94 14.83
CA ASP A 586 20.10 -28.87 14.71
C ASP A 586 19.63 -30.30 14.95
N LYS A 587 19.82 -31.19 13.99
CA LYS A 587 19.40 -32.60 14.08
C LYS A 587 20.50 -33.53 13.53
N LYS A 588 20.36 -34.82 13.83
CA LYS A 588 21.25 -35.87 13.27
C LYS A 588 20.80 -36.21 11.85
N TRP A 589 21.70 -36.87 11.09
CA TRP A 589 21.40 -37.24 9.71
C TRP A 589 20.12 -38.12 9.59
N LYS A 590 19.98 -39.10 10.47
CA LYS A 590 18.81 -40.02 10.44
C LYS A 590 17.48 -39.39 10.84
N ASP A 591 17.48 -38.26 11.54
CA ASP A 591 16.25 -37.59 11.95
C ASP A 591 15.55 -36.94 10.75
N LYS A 592 14.22 -37.03 10.64
CA LYS A 592 13.47 -36.40 9.57
C LYS A 592 13.46 -34.85 9.63
N GLY A 593 13.68 -34.26 10.79
CA GLY A 593 13.60 -32.81 11.00
C GLY A 593 12.29 -32.34 11.59
N GLU A 594 12.01 -31.06 11.48
CA GLU A 594 10.78 -30.40 11.94
C GLU A 594 9.95 -29.92 10.74
N ARG A 595 8.65 -29.75 10.93
CA ARG A 595 7.80 -29.29 9.83
C ARG A 595 8.07 -27.82 9.52
N LEU A 596 8.21 -27.52 8.24
CA LEU A 596 8.45 -26.15 7.76
C LEU A 596 7.27 -25.21 8.09
N GLU A 597 6.05 -25.74 8.12
CA GLU A 597 4.83 -25.01 8.49
C GLU A 597 4.83 -24.54 9.94
N ASP A 598 5.56 -25.26 10.83
CA ASP A 598 5.72 -24.85 12.25
C ASP A 598 6.71 -23.69 12.38
N LEU A 599 7.65 -23.55 11.44
CA LEU A 599 8.64 -22.47 11.42
C LEU A 599 8.13 -21.23 10.67
N ILE A 600 7.24 -21.41 9.69
CA ILE A 600 6.81 -20.33 8.79
C ILE A 600 5.31 -20.14 8.92
N ARG A 601 4.92 -19.07 9.59
CA ARG A 601 3.50 -18.71 9.73
C ARG A 601 2.89 -18.36 8.37
N GLY A 602 1.82 -19.07 8.00
CA GLY A 602 1.07 -18.82 6.77
C GLY A 602 1.59 -19.57 5.54
N LEU A 603 2.49 -20.55 5.72
CA LEU A 603 2.78 -21.56 4.72
C LEU A 603 1.78 -22.72 4.91
N SER A 604 1.22 -23.22 3.81
CA SER A 604 0.35 -24.41 3.76
C SER A 604 0.84 -25.31 2.63
N LEU A 605 1.46 -26.42 2.97
CA LEU A 605 1.96 -27.40 1.99
C LEU A 605 0.83 -28.28 1.41
N GLU A 606 -0.40 -28.13 1.89
CA GLU A 606 -1.61 -28.68 1.24
C GLU A 606 -1.97 -27.86 -0.02
N ASP A 607 -1.72 -26.55 0.01
CA ASP A 607 -2.10 -25.61 -1.05
C ASP A 607 -0.92 -25.26 -1.98
N GLU A 608 0.31 -25.34 -1.50
CA GLU A 608 1.53 -24.91 -2.20
C GLU A 608 2.59 -26.03 -2.19
N LYS A 609 3.34 -26.18 -3.27
CA LYS A 609 4.45 -27.13 -3.37
C LYS A 609 5.78 -26.39 -3.37
N ILE A 610 6.74 -26.90 -2.61
CA ILE A 610 8.10 -26.34 -2.60
C ILE A 610 8.78 -26.75 -3.90
N ILE A 611 9.33 -25.78 -4.62
CA ILE A 611 10.03 -26.00 -5.89
C ILE A 611 11.52 -25.68 -5.84
N ALA A 612 11.95 -24.81 -4.94
CA ALA A 612 13.38 -24.50 -4.76
C ALA A 612 13.68 -24.11 -3.29
N LEU A 613 14.90 -24.40 -2.88
CA LEU A 613 15.51 -23.98 -1.62
C LEU A 613 16.89 -23.42 -1.92
N GLU A 614 17.10 -22.15 -1.58
CA GLU A 614 18.37 -21.44 -1.81
C GLU A 614 18.91 -20.82 -0.51
N SER A 615 20.23 -20.79 -0.38
CA SER A 615 20.91 -20.12 0.75
C SER A 615 21.48 -18.79 0.30
N ILE A 616 21.10 -17.72 1.00
CA ILE A 616 21.50 -16.36 0.67
C ILE A 616 22.37 -15.80 1.79
N GLU A 617 23.64 -15.58 1.50
CA GLU A 617 24.59 -14.96 2.41
C GLU A 617 24.30 -13.47 2.59
N ASN A 618 24.06 -12.77 1.48
CA ASN A 618 23.73 -11.34 1.46
C ASN A 618 22.82 -11.00 0.29
N PHE A 619 22.08 -9.91 0.42
CA PHE A 619 21.13 -9.45 -0.59
C PHE A 619 21.75 -8.37 -1.49
N LEU A 620 22.90 -8.67 -2.10
CA LEU A 620 23.57 -7.76 -3.04
C LEU A 620 23.08 -7.98 -4.49
N PRO A 621 23.13 -6.95 -5.34
CA PRO A 621 22.63 -7.03 -6.72
C PRO A 621 23.55 -7.81 -7.67
N ASN A 622 24.70 -8.32 -7.19
CA ASN A 622 25.62 -9.15 -7.96
C ASN A 622 25.09 -10.56 -8.23
N LYS A 623 24.02 -10.98 -7.57
CA LYS A 623 23.29 -12.21 -7.81
C LYS A 623 21.82 -11.94 -8.09
N CYS A 624 21.19 -12.85 -8.80
CA CYS A 624 19.79 -12.76 -9.13
C CYS A 624 19.10 -14.13 -9.10
N PHE A 625 17.80 -14.11 -8.90
CA PHE A 625 16.95 -15.27 -9.16
C PHE A 625 16.45 -15.25 -10.58
N LYS A 626 16.60 -16.39 -11.26
CA LYS A 626 16.00 -16.68 -12.55
C LYS A 626 14.77 -17.54 -12.30
N PHE A 627 13.62 -17.11 -12.80
CA PHE A 627 12.34 -17.78 -12.66
C PHE A 627 11.84 -18.27 -13.99
N ILE A 628 11.34 -19.52 -14.03
CA ILE A 628 10.64 -20.06 -15.19
C ILE A 628 9.29 -20.58 -14.70
N THR A 629 8.21 -20.17 -15.39
CA THR A 629 6.85 -20.61 -15.05
C THR A 629 6.42 -21.83 -15.86
N ALA A 630 5.45 -22.57 -15.37
CA ALA A 630 4.90 -23.75 -16.03
C ALA A 630 4.31 -23.45 -17.42
N ASN A 631 3.79 -22.23 -17.61
CA ASN A 631 3.26 -21.77 -18.89
C ASN A 631 4.32 -21.15 -19.81
N GLY A 632 5.62 -21.25 -19.45
CA GLY A 632 6.73 -20.88 -20.32
C GLY A 632 7.15 -19.43 -20.30
N LEU A 633 6.93 -18.71 -19.18
CA LEU A 633 7.49 -17.38 -18.97
C LEU A 633 8.82 -17.46 -18.22
N ILE A 634 9.73 -16.53 -18.49
CA ILE A 634 11.03 -16.42 -17.83
C ILE A 634 11.30 -14.98 -17.37
N LYS A 635 11.98 -14.81 -16.26
CA LYS A 635 12.47 -13.51 -15.81
C LYS A 635 13.67 -13.60 -14.87
N LYS A 636 14.39 -12.48 -14.71
CA LYS A 636 15.47 -12.30 -13.73
C LYS A 636 15.10 -11.18 -12.74
N THR A 637 15.38 -11.38 -11.46
CA THR A 637 15.20 -10.37 -10.41
C THR A 637 16.40 -10.40 -9.47
N THR A 638 17.06 -9.25 -9.26
CA THR A 638 18.25 -9.14 -8.40
C THR A 638 17.91 -9.35 -6.92
N LEU A 639 18.87 -9.85 -6.15
CA LEU A 639 18.68 -10.21 -4.75
C LEU A 639 18.30 -9.02 -3.85
N ASP A 640 18.77 -7.81 -4.16
CA ASP A 640 18.42 -6.59 -3.41
C ASP A 640 16.91 -6.34 -3.33
N LYS A 641 16.14 -6.81 -4.31
CA LYS A 641 14.68 -6.72 -4.35
C LYS A 641 13.97 -7.66 -3.36
N PHE A 642 14.70 -8.58 -2.75
CA PHE A 642 14.17 -9.54 -1.77
C PHE A 642 14.48 -9.18 -0.32
N VAL A 643 15.08 -8.02 -0.08
CA VAL A 643 15.27 -7.50 1.28
C VAL A 643 13.90 -7.23 1.92
N THR A 644 13.63 -7.84 3.05
CA THR A 644 12.34 -7.72 3.71
C THR A 644 12.43 -8.02 5.21
N ALA A 645 11.52 -7.43 5.98
CA ALA A 645 11.26 -7.78 7.37
C ALA A 645 10.18 -8.87 7.52
N TYR A 646 9.53 -9.27 6.43
CA TYR A 646 8.45 -10.26 6.43
C TYR A 646 8.96 -11.63 6.00
N SER A 647 8.39 -12.69 6.56
CA SER A 647 8.73 -14.06 6.20
C SER A 647 8.14 -14.50 4.85
N LYS A 648 7.16 -13.80 4.29
CA LYS A 648 6.46 -14.13 3.05
C LYS A 648 6.52 -12.96 2.07
N LEU A 649 6.95 -13.24 0.83
CA LEU A 649 6.98 -12.28 -0.28
C LEU A 649 6.44 -12.91 -1.55
N MET A 650 5.88 -12.10 -2.42
CA MET A 650 5.69 -12.47 -3.82
C MET A 650 7.06 -12.45 -4.52
N ALA A 651 7.47 -13.58 -5.10
CA ALA A 651 8.70 -13.69 -5.87
C ALA A 651 8.50 -13.34 -7.34
N ILE A 652 7.37 -13.74 -7.89
CA ILE A 652 6.94 -13.48 -9.26
C ILE A 652 5.43 -13.33 -9.30
N LYS A 653 4.93 -12.40 -10.12
CA LYS A 653 3.51 -12.33 -10.44
C LYS A 653 3.17 -13.42 -11.45
N LEU A 654 2.23 -14.28 -11.15
CA LEU A 654 1.72 -15.32 -12.05
C LEU A 654 0.39 -14.87 -12.66
N LYS A 655 0.12 -15.31 -13.89
CA LYS A 655 -1.22 -15.23 -14.49
C LYS A 655 -2.12 -16.28 -13.83
N ASN A 656 -3.44 -16.12 -13.99
CA ASN A 656 -4.40 -17.13 -13.54
C ASN A 656 -4.04 -18.48 -14.13
N ASP A 657 -4.05 -19.52 -13.29
CA ASP A 657 -3.72 -20.91 -13.64
C ASP A 657 -2.25 -21.20 -14.04
N ASP A 658 -1.33 -20.24 -13.89
CA ASP A 658 0.10 -20.49 -14.05
C ASP A 658 0.76 -20.86 -12.72
N LEU A 659 1.81 -21.66 -12.80
CA LEU A 659 2.59 -22.09 -11.64
C LEU A 659 4.08 -21.76 -11.90
N LEU A 660 4.83 -21.58 -10.84
CA LEU A 660 6.26 -21.47 -10.91
C LEU A 660 6.87 -22.88 -11.07
N ALA A 661 7.64 -23.08 -12.12
CA ALA A 661 8.22 -24.40 -12.45
C ALA A 661 9.69 -24.53 -12.01
N SER A 662 10.47 -23.45 -12.06
CA SER A 662 11.89 -23.47 -11.68
C SER A 662 12.33 -22.11 -11.12
N VAL A 663 13.24 -22.19 -10.14
CA VAL A 663 13.99 -21.04 -9.62
C VAL A 663 15.45 -21.44 -9.53
N SER A 664 16.34 -20.57 -9.97
CA SER A 664 17.79 -20.76 -9.87
C SER A 664 18.44 -19.49 -9.38
N LEU A 665 19.35 -19.62 -8.43
CA LEU A 665 20.22 -18.52 -8.00
C LEU A 665 21.47 -18.51 -8.90
N ILE A 666 21.68 -17.40 -9.59
CA ILE A 666 22.78 -17.23 -10.54
C ILE A 666 23.50 -15.91 -10.32
N ASP A 667 24.72 -15.77 -10.83
CA ASP A 667 25.38 -14.47 -10.86
C ASP A 667 24.67 -13.54 -11.85
N SER A 668 24.56 -12.27 -11.52
CA SER A 668 23.84 -11.30 -12.37
C SER A 668 24.52 -11.05 -13.72
N GLN A 669 25.79 -11.44 -13.87
CA GLN A 669 26.57 -11.36 -15.10
C GLN A 669 26.60 -12.68 -15.90
N ASP A 670 25.92 -13.73 -15.43
CA ASP A 670 25.84 -15.00 -16.16
C ASP A 670 25.20 -14.78 -17.54
N GLU A 671 25.86 -15.32 -18.55
CA GLU A 671 25.40 -15.29 -19.94
C GLU A 671 24.13 -16.12 -20.13
N GLU A 672 23.47 -15.90 -21.25
CA GLU A 672 22.29 -16.66 -21.68
C GLU A 672 22.66 -18.13 -21.87
N ARG A 673 21.75 -19.01 -21.46
CA ARG A 673 21.92 -20.46 -21.56
C ARG A 673 20.85 -21.08 -22.47
N PHE A 674 21.11 -22.30 -22.89
CA PHE A 674 20.10 -23.12 -23.53
C PHE A 674 19.30 -23.88 -22.47
N VAL A 675 18.00 -23.99 -22.71
CA VAL A 675 17.07 -24.65 -21.78
C VAL A 675 16.44 -25.83 -22.54
N GLU A 676 16.70 -27.02 -22.07
CA GLU A 676 16.00 -28.23 -22.53
C GLU A 676 14.71 -28.36 -21.72
N ILE A 677 13.59 -28.45 -22.41
CA ILE A 677 12.26 -28.46 -21.83
C ILE A 677 11.51 -29.71 -22.28
N GLU A 678 10.95 -30.44 -21.31
CA GLU A 678 9.94 -31.46 -21.54
C GLU A 678 8.58 -30.93 -21.08
N THR A 679 7.56 -31.12 -21.91
CA THR A 679 6.20 -30.63 -21.60
C THR A 679 5.26 -31.77 -21.20
N THR A 680 4.13 -31.42 -20.59
CA THR A 680 3.12 -32.40 -20.14
C THR A 680 2.46 -33.17 -21.26
N ASN A 681 2.45 -32.65 -22.49
CA ASN A 681 1.95 -33.33 -23.69
C ASN A 681 3.06 -34.11 -24.47
N GLY A 682 4.27 -34.23 -23.89
CA GLY A 682 5.36 -35.04 -24.43
C GLY A 682 6.27 -34.35 -25.46
N LEU A 683 6.17 -33.05 -25.67
CA LEU A 683 7.14 -32.30 -26.46
C LEU A 683 8.47 -32.20 -25.73
N ASN A 684 9.57 -32.43 -26.44
CA ASN A 684 10.93 -32.25 -25.91
C ASN A 684 11.75 -31.43 -26.90
N PHE A 685 12.27 -30.32 -26.45
CA PHE A 685 13.00 -29.37 -27.28
C PHE A 685 13.99 -28.53 -26.46
N VAL A 686 14.91 -27.89 -27.17
CA VAL A 686 15.85 -26.93 -26.56
C VAL A 686 15.59 -25.57 -27.12
N VAL A 687 15.55 -24.58 -26.22
CA VAL A 687 15.33 -23.15 -26.54
C VAL A 687 16.45 -22.31 -25.95
N SER A 688 16.89 -21.27 -26.66
CA SER A 688 17.78 -20.24 -26.12
C SER A 688 17.01 -19.32 -25.21
N GLU A 689 17.59 -18.93 -24.09
CA GLU A 689 17.03 -17.89 -23.26
C GLU A 689 16.98 -16.59 -24.06
N PRO A 690 15.89 -15.79 -23.94
CA PRO A 690 15.86 -14.46 -24.50
C PRO A 690 16.77 -13.53 -23.72
N GLU A 691 17.20 -12.43 -24.30
CA GLU A 691 17.87 -11.35 -23.57
C GLU A 691 16.93 -10.83 -22.47
N LEU A 692 17.35 -10.93 -21.21
CA LEU A 692 16.52 -10.63 -20.05
C LEU A 692 17.02 -9.38 -19.34
N GLU A 693 16.16 -8.39 -19.22
CA GLU A 693 16.36 -7.27 -18.31
C GLU A 693 15.99 -7.66 -16.86
N PHE A 694 16.64 -7.04 -15.89
CA PHE A 694 16.27 -7.21 -14.49
C PHE A 694 14.94 -6.51 -14.20
N THR A 695 14.01 -7.24 -13.61
CA THR A 695 12.67 -6.74 -13.31
C THR A 695 12.34 -6.86 -11.84
N ASP A 696 11.36 -6.07 -11.39
CA ASP A 696 10.85 -6.16 -10.01
C ASP A 696 10.03 -7.44 -9.79
N ARG A 697 9.90 -7.85 -8.53
CA ARG A 697 9.20 -9.06 -8.09
C ARG A 697 7.75 -9.16 -8.57
N ASN A 698 7.01 -8.07 -8.56
CA ASN A 698 5.58 -7.99 -8.89
C ASN A 698 5.28 -7.90 -10.39
N ILE A 699 6.26 -8.18 -11.24
CA ILE A 699 6.13 -8.16 -12.70
C ILE A 699 6.04 -9.59 -13.23
N LEU A 700 5.28 -9.77 -14.30
CA LEU A 700 5.22 -11.00 -15.10
C LEU A 700 6.55 -11.22 -15.84
N GLY A 701 6.92 -12.47 -16.08
CA GLY A 701 8.03 -12.79 -16.97
C GLY A 701 7.73 -12.48 -18.44
N VAL A 702 8.79 -12.50 -19.26
CA VAL A 702 8.70 -12.51 -20.73
C VAL A 702 8.55 -13.94 -21.24
N GLN A 703 8.11 -14.11 -22.46
CA GLN A 703 7.90 -15.44 -23.03
C GLN A 703 9.24 -16.12 -23.35
N LEU A 704 9.52 -17.24 -22.69
CA LEU A 704 10.61 -18.15 -23.02
C LEU A 704 10.16 -19.09 -24.16
N VAL A 705 8.97 -19.64 -24.02
CA VAL A 705 8.38 -20.55 -24.99
C VAL A 705 6.86 -20.36 -25.06
N PRO A 706 6.26 -20.21 -26.25
CA PRO A 706 4.82 -20.14 -26.43
C PRO A 706 4.22 -21.54 -26.33
N LEU A 707 3.61 -21.87 -25.20
CA LEU A 707 2.90 -23.14 -25.02
C LEU A 707 1.41 -22.93 -25.23
N LYS A 708 0.75 -23.97 -25.76
CA LYS A 708 -0.70 -24.03 -25.86
C LYS A 708 -1.33 -24.03 -24.47
N SER A 709 -2.52 -23.43 -24.34
CA SER A 709 -3.31 -23.47 -23.11
C SER A 709 -3.52 -24.91 -22.62
N GLY A 710 -3.19 -25.15 -21.34
CA GLY A 710 -3.28 -26.46 -20.71
C GLY A 710 -2.06 -27.37 -20.94
N ASN A 711 -1.10 -27.00 -21.80
CA ASN A 711 0.20 -27.63 -21.87
C ASN A 711 1.18 -26.86 -20.96
N GLN A 712 1.92 -27.58 -20.14
CA GLN A 712 2.82 -27.00 -19.16
C GLN A 712 4.21 -27.63 -19.22
N ILE A 713 5.18 -26.91 -18.73
CA ILE A 713 6.53 -27.43 -18.55
C ILE A 713 6.50 -28.50 -17.45
N LYS A 714 7.00 -29.69 -17.77
CA LYS A 714 7.10 -30.84 -16.85
C LYS A 714 8.49 -30.91 -16.20
N SER A 715 9.54 -30.72 -16.98
CA SER A 715 10.92 -30.72 -16.52
C SER A 715 11.77 -29.70 -17.28
N ILE A 716 12.80 -29.21 -16.61
CA ILE A 716 13.75 -28.22 -17.12
C ILE A 716 15.18 -28.71 -16.86
N ARG A 717 16.03 -28.57 -17.84
CA ARG A 717 17.47 -28.79 -17.70
C ARG A 717 18.23 -27.71 -18.44
N PHE A 718 19.15 -27.03 -17.76
CA PHE A 718 20.06 -26.08 -18.41
C PHE A 718 21.19 -26.77 -19.10
N VAL A 719 21.53 -26.33 -20.30
CA VAL A 719 22.57 -26.90 -21.16
C VAL A 719 23.49 -25.76 -21.59
N ASP A 720 24.79 -25.99 -21.49
CA ASP A 720 25.79 -24.93 -21.79
C ASP A 720 25.95 -24.70 -23.30
N ASN A 721 25.82 -25.73 -24.11
CA ASN A 721 25.97 -25.66 -25.57
C ASN A 721 24.90 -26.48 -26.27
N TYR A 722 24.35 -25.91 -27.32
CA TYR A 722 23.42 -26.62 -28.20
C TYR A 722 23.58 -26.17 -29.64
N GLU A 723 23.75 -27.16 -30.54
CA GLU A 723 23.87 -26.90 -31.97
C GLU A 723 22.51 -27.06 -32.66
N TYR A 724 22.02 -26.00 -33.25
CA TYR A 724 20.75 -26.00 -33.98
C TYR A 724 20.96 -26.69 -35.35
N LYS A 725 20.07 -27.63 -35.69
CA LYS A 725 20.05 -28.35 -36.95
C LYS A 725 18.89 -27.93 -37.83
N GLU A 726 19.12 -28.02 -39.16
CA GLU A 726 18.02 -27.87 -40.10
C GLU A 726 17.28 -29.22 -40.23
N PHE A 727 15.95 -29.14 -40.30
CA PHE A 727 15.10 -30.32 -40.44
C PHE A 727 13.87 -29.99 -41.31
N ILE A 728 13.18 -31.04 -41.79
CA ILE A 728 12.03 -30.90 -42.66
C ILE A 728 10.78 -31.33 -41.90
N ILE A 729 9.80 -30.43 -41.82
CA ILE A 729 8.51 -30.72 -41.26
C ILE A 729 7.48 -30.80 -42.36
N GLY A 730 6.57 -31.75 -42.27
CA GLY A 730 5.39 -31.85 -43.12
C GLY A 730 4.12 -31.73 -42.30
N ILE A 731 3.19 -30.95 -42.79
CA ILE A 731 1.85 -30.74 -42.17
C ILE A 731 0.80 -31.14 -43.20
N ASN A 732 -0.10 -32.06 -42.84
CA ASN A 732 -1.18 -32.47 -43.73
C ASN A 732 -2.44 -31.60 -43.51
N LYS A 733 -3.44 -31.78 -44.39
CA LYS A 733 -4.69 -31.01 -44.33
C LYS A 733 -5.45 -31.14 -42.99
N LYS A 734 -5.26 -32.25 -42.25
CA LYS A 734 -5.87 -32.46 -40.92
C LYS A 734 -5.03 -31.93 -39.78
N GLY A 735 -3.95 -31.22 -40.07
CA GLY A 735 -3.06 -30.64 -39.06
C GLY A 735 -2.08 -31.65 -38.45
N ASN A 736 -2.00 -32.89 -38.93
CA ASN A 736 -0.97 -33.84 -38.45
C ASN A 736 0.38 -33.41 -38.93
N ILE A 737 1.36 -33.48 -38.06
CA ILE A 737 2.73 -33.01 -38.26
C ILE A 737 3.67 -34.22 -38.17
N LYS A 738 4.63 -34.30 -39.09
CA LYS A 738 5.72 -35.30 -39.08
C LYS A 738 7.02 -34.67 -39.54
N THR A 739 8.12 -35.18 -39.03
CA THR A 739 9.46 -34.86 -39.55
C THR A 739 9.82 -35.77 -40.72
N PHE A 740 10.53 -35.25 -41.70
CA PHE A 740 10.90 -35.95 -42.93
C PHE A 740 12.40 -35.83 -43.23
N SER A 741 12.96 -36.81 -43.87
CA SER A 741 14.36 -36.80 -44.31
C SER A 741 14.56 -36.09 -45.67
N ASN A 742 13.50 -35.86 -46.45
CA ASN A 742 13.56 -35.24 -47.76
C ASN A 742 12.30 -34.45 -48.13
N MET A 743 12.40 -33.59 -49.14
CA MET A 743 11.32 -32.73 -49.62
C MET A 743 10.37 -33.40 -50.65
N ASN A 744 10.53 -34.69 -50.96
CA ASN A 744 9.68 -35.39 -51.95
C ASN A 744 8.23 -35.37 -51.50
N SER A 745 7.32 -35.12 -52.43
CA SER A 745 5.91 -34.87 -52.17
C SER A 745 5.15 -36.12 -51.77
N ASN A 746 4.35 -35.95 -50.71
CA ASN A 746 3.31 -36.88 -50.29
C ASN A 746 2.09 -36.07 -49.90
N SER A 747 1.17 -36.62 -49.14
CA SER A 747 -0.03 -35.92 -48.59
C SER A 747 0.28 -34.83 -47.56
N TYR A 748 1.54 -34.46 -47.36
CA TYR A 748 2.02 -33.44 -46.44
C TYR A 748 2.62 -32.27 -47.19
N GLU A 749 2.23 -31.05 -46.79
CA GLU A 749 2.95 -29.85 -47.22
C GLU A 749 4.23 -29.72 -46.41
N LYS A 750 5.39 -29.77 -47.07
CA LYS A 750 6.69 -29.83 -46.44
C LYS A 750 7.40 -28.50 -46.45
N VAL A 751 7.97 -28.13 -45.34
CA VAL A 751 8.80 -26.93 -45.18
C VAL A 751 10.14 -27.29 -44.54
N LYS A 752 11.22 -26.70 -45.04
CA LYS A 752 12.55 -26.82 -44.47
C LYS A 752 12.72 -25.68 -43.45
N VAL A 753 13.05 -26.01 -42.22
CA VAL A 753 13.14 -25.08 -41.12
C VAL A 753 14.37 -25.36 -40.25
N ASN A 754 14.71 -24.42 -39.40
CA ASN A 754 15.64 -24.58 -38.30
C ASN A 754 14.99 -24.03 -37.01
N SER A 755 15.68 -24.21 -35.91
CA SER A 755 15.17 -23.81 -34.60
C SER A 755 14.87 -22.32 -34.45
N PHE A 756 15.36 -21.43 -35.31
CA PHE A 756 15.12 -19.98 -35.28
C PHE A 756 13.89 -19.57 -36.09
N ARG A 757 13.25 -20.48 -36.83
CA ARG A 757 12.09 -20.19 -37.66
C ARG A 757 10.78 -20.37 -36.86
N ASN A 758 9.81 -19.54 -37.17
CA ASN A 758 8.41 -19.79 -36.83
C ASN A 758 7.71 -20.38 -38.06
N ILE A 759 6.67 -21.15 -37.80
CA ILE A 759 5.81 -21.74 -38.84
C ILE A 759 4.45 -21.08 -38.75
N ILE A 760 3.93 -20.65 -39.89
CA ILE A 760 2.54 -20.17 -40.01
C ILE A 760 1.75 -21.20 -40.84
N ALA A 761 0.54 -21.49 -40.36
CA ALA A 761 -0.38 -22.41 -41.05
C ALA A 761 -1.76 -21.72 -41.18
N PHE A 762 -2.24 -21.61 -42.42
CA PHE A 762 -3.54 -20.98 -42.68
C PHE A 762 -4.60 -22.08 -42.87
N SER A 763 -5.78 -21.82 -42.30
CA SER A 763 -6.91 -22.76 -42.37
C SER A 763 -8.00 -22.32 -43.34
N ASN A 764 -8.81 -23.27 -43.80
CA ASN A 764 -10.01 -22.99 -44.59
C ASN A 764 -11.05 -22.11 -43.88
N LYS A 765 -11.01 -22.04 -42.54
CA LYS A 765 -11.88 -21.19 -41.73
C LYS A 765 -11.33 -19.77 -41.56
N GLY A 766 -10.30 -19.41 -42.28
CA GLY A 766 -9.75 -18.05 -42.30
C GLY A 766 -8.93 -17.69 -41.08
N LYS A 767 -8.48 -18.69 -40.30
CA LYS A 767 -7.54 -18.51 -39.20
C LYS A 767 -6.11 -18.70 -39.66
N VAL A 768 -5.16 -18.15 -38.94
CA VAL A 768 -3.73 -18.41 -39.05
C VAL A 768 -3.21 -18.82 -37.68
N PHE A 769 -2.47 -19.91 -37.66
CA PHE A 769 -1.79 -20.47 -36.52
C PHE A 769 -0.29 -20.24 -36.67
N LYS A 770 0.39 -19.90 -35.59
CA LYS A 770 1.83 -19.66 -35.59
C LYS A 770 2.46 -20.35 -34.39
N PHE A 771 3.54 -21.02 -34.59
CA PHE A 771 4.33 -21.71 -33.58
C PHE A 771 5.79 -21.80 -33.97
N PRO A 772 6.73 -21.81 -33.00
CA PRO A 772 8.15 -21.95 -33.27
C PRO A 772 8.50 -23.36 -33.75
N ALA A 773 9.39 -23.47 -34.73
CA ALA A 773 9.84 -24.76 -35.26
C ALA A 773 10.61 -25.59 -34.21
N TYR A 774 11.30 -24.95 -33.25
CA TYR A 774 12.03 -25.66 -32.20
C TYR A 774 11.17 -26.60 -31.38
N LEU A 775 9.87 -26.33 -31.23
CA LEU A 775 8.95 -27.21 -30.52
C LEU A 775 8.87 -28.61 -31.09
N LEU A 776 9.22 -28.77 -32.36
CA LEU A 776 9.11 -30.01 -33.10
C LEU A 776 10.47 -30.69 -33.38
N GLN A 777 11.57 -30.12 -32.92
CA GLN A 777 12.91 -30.53 -33.25
C GLN A 777 13.21 -31.99 -32.89
N ASN A 778 12.72 -32.46 -31.75
CA ASN A 778 12.92 -33.82 -31.25
C ASN A 778 11.60 -34.61 -31.23
N THR A 779 10.58 -34.16 -31.98
CA THR A 779 9.25 -34.77 -32.01
C THR A 779 9.05 -35.50 -33.35
N GLU A 780 8.78 -36.79 -33.33
CA GLU A 780 8.54 -37.56 -34.55
C GLU A 780 7.19 -37.31 -35.18
N GLU A 781 6.14 -37.22 -34.33
CA GLU A 781 4.76 -36.99 -34.74
C GLU A 781 4.04 -36.04 -33.73
N SER A 782 3.20 -35.14 -34.22
CA SER A 782 2.34 -34.25 -33.44
C SER A 782 1.13 -33.78 -34.25
N ASN A 783 0.30 -32.94 -33.66
CA ASN A 783 -0.79 -32.25 -34.36
C ASN A 783 -0.77 -30.78 -34.05
N ILE A 784 -1.26 -29.93 -34.96
CA ILE A 784 -1.37 -28.47 -34.73
C ILE A 784 -2.15 -28.21 -33.46
N SER A 785 -3.18 -29.02 -33.17
CA SER A 785 -3.98 -28.92 -31.94
C SER A 785 -3.17 -29.12 -30.64
N ASP A 786 -1.98 -29.70 -30.70
CA ASP A 786 -1.10 -29.88 -29.53
C ASP A 786 -0.20 -28.67 -29.28
N LEU A 787 -0.04 -27.81 -30.29
CA LEU A 787 0.87 -26.67 -30.29
C LEU A 787 0.16 -25.34 -30.10
N VAL A 788 -1.07 -25.20 -30.59
CA VAL A 788 -1.82 -23.95 -30.60
C VAL A 788 -3.25 -24.12 -30.14
N ASP A 789 -3.83 -23.04 -29.65
CA ASP A 789 -5.24 -22.98 -29.27
C ASP A 789 -6.14 -22.72 -30.47
N GLY A 790 -7.40 -23.23 -30.40
CA GLY A 790 -8.47 -22.86 -31.31
C GLY A 790 -8.49 -23.54 -32.66
N PHE A 791 -7.66 -24.59 -32.88
CA PHE A 791 -7.78 -25.46 -34.06
C PHE A 791 -8.93 -26.44 -33.86
N GLU A 792 -9.90 -26.45 -34.79
CA GLU A 792 -11.15 -27.19 -34.68
C GLU A 792 -11.06 -28.55 -35.45
N LYS A 793 -11.83 -29.55 -35.01
CA LYS A 793 -11.81 -30.90 -35.62
C LYS A 793 -12.16 -30.94 -37.10
N ASP A 794 -12.98 -30.07 -37.58
CA ASP A 794 -13.46 -29.92 -38.95
C ASP A 794 -12.71 -28.83 -39.74
N GLU A 795 -11.69 -28.27 -39.17
CA GLU A 795 -10.83 -27.28 -39.78
C GLU A 795 -9.73 -27.94 -40.59
N LEU A 796 -9.41 -27.38 -41.75
CA LEU A 796 -8.42 -27.92 -42.65
C LEU A 796 -7.29 -26.91 -42.85
N ILE A 797 -6.05 -27.38 -42.79
CA ILE A 797 -4.89 -26.57 -43.15
C ILE A 797 -4.77 -26.55 -44.68
N ILE A 798 -4.65 -25.35 -45.23
CA ILE A 798 -4.59 -25.14 -46.69
C ILE A 798 -3.28 -24.53 -47.14
N LYS A 799 -2.49 -23.92 -46.22
CA LYS A 799 -1.16 -23.40 -46.56
C LYS A 799 -0.26 -23.44 -45.32
N VAL A 800 0.99 -23.85 -45.52
CA VAL A 800 2.02 -23.80 -44.49
C VAL A 800 3.23 -23.06 -45.03
N ALA A 801 3.82 -22.19 -44.24
CA ALA A 801 5.03 -21.47 -44.62
C ALA A 801 5.93 -21.20 -43.40
N PRO A 802 7.26 -21.21 -43.58
CA PRO A 802 8.14 -20.68 -42.54
C PRO A 802 8.10 -19.16 -42.53
N ILE A 803 8.23 -18.58 -41.34
CA ILE A 803 8.33 -17.14 -41.20
C ILE A 803 9.50 -16.80 -40.27
N ASN A 804 10.30 -15.80 -40.65
CA ASN A 804 11.42 -15.32 -39.84
C ASN A 804 11.17 -13.92 -39.35
N GLU A 805 11.16 -13.74 -38.06
CA GLU A 805 10.93 -12.43 -37.40
C GLU A 805 12.18 -11.54 -37.43
N PHE A 806 13.35 -12.11 -37.50
CA PHE A 806 14.65 -11.43 -37.48
C PHE A 806 15.23 -11.13 -38.88
N GLY A 807 14.66 -11.71 -39.93
CA GLY A 807 15.08 -11.45 -41.31
C GLY A 807 14.45 -10.14 -41.86
N LYS A 808 15.13 -9.53 -42.85
CA LYS A 808 14.47 -8.55 -43.72
C LYS A 808 13.39 -9.28 -44.52
N ILE A 809 12.20 -9.43 -43.96
CA ILE A 809 11.03 -9.69 -44.82
C ILE A 809 10.83 -8.41 -45.59
N GLY A 810 11.10 -8.47 -46.88
CA GLY A 810 10.94 -7.34 -47.77
C GLY A 810 9.51 -6.80 -47.66
N GLU A 811 9.35 -5.50 -47.90
CA GLU A 811 8.07 -4.81 -47.88
C GLU A 811 7.08 -5.39 -48.92
N ASP A 812 7.53 -6.29 -49.78
CA ASP A 812 6.96 -6.67 -51.06
C ASP A 812 6.26 -8.04 -51.09
N LEU A 813 6.26 -8.83 -50.02
CA LEU A 813 5.54 -10.10 -49.97
C LEU A 813 4.14 -9.96 -49.38
N PHE A 814 3.20 -10.57 -50.10
CA PHE A 814 1.79 -10.57 -49.72
C PHE A 814 1.25 -12.00 -49.64
N VAL A 815 0.31 -12.19 -48.69
CA VAL A 815 -0.51 -13.38 -48.56
C VAL A 815 -1.80 -13.15 -49.32
N TYR A 816 -2.10 -13.99 -50.31
CA TYR A 816 -3.30 -13.96 -51.14
C TYR A 816 -4.30 -15.00 -50.66
N PHE A 817 -5.52 -14.63 -50.45
CA PHE A 817 -6.60 -15.48 -49.99
C PHE A 817 -7.68 -15.58 -51.06
N PHE A 818 -8.14 -16.79 -51.30
CA PHE A 818 -9.18 -17.09 -52.28
C PHE A 818 -10.34 -17.80 -51.61
N SER A 819 -11.53 -17.18 -51.64
CA SER A 819 -12.68 -17.79 -50.97
C SER A 819 -13.55 -18.56 -51.99
N ARG A 820 -14.32 -19.51 -51.50
CA ARG A 820 -15.26 -20.31 -52.28
C ARG A 820 -16.36 -19.47 -52.94
N GLU A 821 -16.73 -18.39 -52.33
CA GLU A 821 -17.71 -17.42 -52.90
C GLU A 821 -17.11 -16.41 -53.89
N GLY A 822 -15.87 -16.63 -54.31
CA GLY A 822 -15.23 -15.86 -55.35
C GLY A 822 -14.66 -14.53 -54.91
N LEU A 823 -14.43 -14.35 -53.60
CA LEU A 823 -13.74 -13.21 -53.06
C LEU A 823 -12.24 -13.46 -53.01
N VAL A 824 -11.47 -12.43 -53.24
CA VAL A 824 -10.00 -12.43 -53.17
C VAL A 824 -9.52 -11.31 -52.25
N LYS A 825 -8.43 -11.58 -51.52
CA LYS A 825 -7.83 -10.63 -50.61
C LYS A 825 -6.31 -10.71 -50.68
N LYS A 826 -5.64 -9.57 -50.56
CA LYS A 826 -4.20 -9.46 -50.48
C LYS A 826 -3.83 -8.76 -49.18
N THR A 827 -2.98 -9.39 -48.34
CA THR A 827 -2.53 -8.86 -47.06
C THR A 827 -1.03 -8.90 -46.98
N SER A 828 -0.36 -7.84 -46.53
CA SER A 828 1.10 -7.86 -46.38
C SER A 828 1.54 -8.99 -45.42
N LEU A 829 2.57 -9.69 -45.76
CA LEU A 829 3.15 -10.75 -44.91
C LEU A 829 3.59 -10.22 -43.54
N ARG A 830 3.94 -8.93 -43.47
CA ARG A 830 4.27 -8.24 -42.20
C ARG A 830 3.14 -8.25 -41.18
N GLU A 831 1.90 -8.31 -41.59
CA GLU A 831 0.74 -8.40 -40.71
C GLU A 831 0.73 -9.70 -39.86
N PHE A 832 1.56 -10.67 -40.21
CA PHE A 832 1.69 -11.95 -39.54
C PHE A 832 2.99 -12.08 -38.71
N LEU A 833 3.76 -10.98 -38.57
CA LEU A 833 4.84 -10.86 -37.62
C LEU A 833 4.28 -10.56 -36.21
N GLY A 834 5.14 -10.67 -35.19
CA GLY A 834 4.77 -10.45 -33.82
C GLY A 834 4.22 -11.70 -33.12
N GLU A 835 4.00 -11.61 -31.84
CA GLU A 835 3.64 -12.74 -30.99
C GLU A 835 2.15 -13.06 -31.04
N PHE A 836 1.81 -14.22 -31.58
CA PHE A 836 0.49 -14.83 -31.50
C PHE A 836 0.58 -16.32 -31.75
N ASN A 837 -0.39 -17.12 -31.29
CA ASN A 837 -0.54 -18.50 -31.63
C ASN A 837 -1.76 -18.79 -32.53
N ASN A 838 -2.77 -17.95 -32.48
CA ASN A 838 -4.02 -18.05 -33.23
C ASN A 838 -4.60 -16.65 -33.49
N GLN A 839 -4.88 -16.33 -34.75
CA GLN A 839 -5.49 -15.07 -35.15
C GLN A 839 -6.40 -15.25 -36.37
N ILE A 840 -7.31 -14.31 -36.56
CA ILE A 840 -8.10 -14.22 -37.79
C ILE A 840 -7.20 -13.64 -38.87
N ALA A 841 -7.03 -14.40 -39.97
CA ALA A 841 -6.33 -13.98 -41.17
C ALA A 841 -7.30 -13.50 -42.25
N TYR A 842 -8.55 -13.98 -42.24
CA TYR A 842 -9.57 -13.63 -43.22
C TYR A 842 -10.96 -13.59 -42.56
N LYS A 843 -11.72 -12.52 -42.76
CA LYS A 843 -13.10 -12.39 -42.28
C LYS A 843 -14.08 -12.70 -43.39
N PHE A 844 -14.88 -13.74 -43.23
CA PHE A 844 -15.93 -14.08 -44.20
C PHE A 844 -17.09 -13.12 -44.15
N LYS A 845 -17.70 -12.85 -45.34
CA LYS A 845 -18.91 -12.07 -45.44
C LYS A 845 -20.15 -12.90 -45.10
N THR A 846 -20.10 -14.18 -45.41
CA THR A 846 -21.18 -15.14 -45.13
C THR A 846 -20.65 -16.32 -44.33
N PRO A 847 -21.45 -16.89 -43.38
CA PRO A 847 -21.01 -18.01 -42.53
C PRO A 847 -20.72 -19.33 -43.29
N LYS A 848 -21.18 -19.45 -44.53
CA LYS A 848 -21.01 -20.64 -45.35
C LYS A 848 -19.79 -20.59 -46.27
N ASP A 849 -19.11 -19.44 -46.32
CA ASP A 849 -17.90 -19.31 -47.15
C ASP A 849 -16.70 -19.93 -46.43
N GLU A 850 -15.76 -20.38 -47.21
CA GLU A 850 -14.46 -20.93 -46.77
C GLU A 850 -13.36 -20.57 -47.76
N LEU A 851 -12.11 -20.59 -47.26
CA LEU A 851 -10.96 -20.41 -48.13
C LEU A 851 -10.70 -21.68 -48.92
N VAL A 852 -10.44 -21.50 -50.22
CA VAL A 852 -10.09 -22.56 -51.16
C VAL A 852 -8.59 -22.75 -51.23
N ASN A 853 -7.85 -21.62 -51.25
CA ASN A 853 -6.39 -21.63 -51.28
C ASN A 853 -5.85 -20.36 -50.65
N VAL A 854 -4.57 -20.42 -50.23
CA VAL A 854 -3.76 -19.29 -49.76
C VAL A 854 -2.40 -19.37 -50.41
N ASP A 855 -1.92 -18.30 -51.02
CA ASP A 855 -0.61 -18.21 -51.63
C ASP A 855 0.20 -17.05 -51.08
N ILE A 856 1.55 -17.16 -51.18
CA ILE A 856 2.47 -16.07 -50.78
C ILE A 856 3.25 -15.67 -52.05
N ASN A 857 3.17 -14.40 -52.41
CA ASN A 857 3.84 -13.90 -53.61
C ASN A 857 4.14 -12.39 -53.54
N PHE A 858 4.90 -11.89 -54.53
CA PHE A 858 5.10 -10.48 -54.69
C PHE A 858 3.80 -9.75 -55.08
N GLU A 859 3.82 -8.44 -55.01
CA GLU A 859 2.66 -7.62 -55.33
C GLU A 859 2.29 -7.77 -56.82
N ASN A 860 3.26 -7.75 -57.70
CA ASN A 860 3.08 -7.91 -59.13
C ASN A 860 3.04 -9.39 -59.50
N ALA A 861 1.87 -9.93 -59.69
CA ALA A 861 1.63 -11.29 -60.08
C ALA A 861 0.30 -11.39 -60.86
N THR A 862 -0.01 -12.55 -61.36
CA THR A 862 -1.27 -12.85 -62.03
C THR A 862 -2.11 -13.79 -61.19
N VAL A 863 -3.39 -13.48 -61.00
CA VAL A 863 -4.34 -14.32 -60.25
C VAL A 863 -5.22 -15.09 -61.22
N ILE A 864 -5.37 -16.39 -61.00
CA ILE A 864 -6.31 -17.25 -61.69
C ILE A 864 -7.31 -17.84 -60.73
N LEU A 865 -8.60 -17.75 -61.04
CA LEU A 865 -9.67 -18.43 -60.34
C LEU A 865 -10.40 -19.34 -61.30
N VAL A 866 -10.75 -20.56 -60.84
CA VAL A 866 -11.55 -21.51 -61.56
C VAL A 866 -12.77 -21.92 -60.74
N THR A 867 -13.93 -21.92 -61.40
CA THR A 867 -15.20 -22.24 -60.73
C THR A 867 -15.63 -23.66 -60.98
N LYS A 868 -16.50 -24.16 -60.14
CA LYS A 868 -17.14 -25.47 -60.19
C LYS A 868 -17.79 -25.75 -61.57
N ASN A 869 -18.33 -24.72 -62.21
CA ASN A 869 -18.97 -24.82 -63.52
C ASN A 869 -18.02 -24.60 -64.69
N GLY A 870 -16.72 -24.74 -64.54
CA GLY A 870 -15.70 -24.68 -65.56
C GLY A 870 -15.44 -23.26 -66.11
N MET A 871 -15.85 -22.22 -65.43
CA MET A 871 -15.45 -20.85 -65.78
C MET A 871 -14.14 -20.50 -65.10
N GLY A 872 -13.29 -19.74 -65.78
CA GLY A 872 -12.04 -19.24 -65.24
C GLY A 872 -11.82 -17.78 -65.54
N ILE A 873 -11.21 -17.05 -64.62
CA ILE A 873 -10.76 -15.68 -64.78
C ILE A 873 -9.30 -15.55 -64.49
N LYS A 874 -8.60 -14.74 -65.33
CA LYS A 874 -7.22 -14.33 -65.10
C LYS A 874 -7.13 -12.83 -65.04
N PHE A 875 -6.55 -12.27 -64.00
CA PHE A 875 -6.40 -10.82 -63.83
C PHE A 875 -5.12 -10.46 -63.05
N SER A 876 -4.68 -9.21 -63.14
CA SER A 876 -3.49 -8.73 -62.40
C SER A 876 -3.77 -8.63 -60.92
N SER A 877 -2.84 -9.08 -60.06
CA SER A 877 -2.90 -8.95 -58.61
C SER A 877 -2.86 -7.51 -58.15
N THR A 878 -2.38 -6.58 -58.98
CA THR A 878 -2.40 -5.13 -58.68
C THR A 878 -3.82 -4.56 -58.62
N ALA A 879 -4.80 -5.28 -59.20
CA ALA A 879 -6.23 -4.93 -59.10
C ALA A 879 -6.82 -5.22 -57.66
N ILE A 880 -6.06 -5.86 -56.79
CA ILE A 880 -6.43 -6.12 -55.38
C ILE A 880 -5.64 -5.14 -54.50
N ASN A 881 -6.28 -4.20 -53.83
CA ASN A 881 -5.61 -3.34 -52.88
C ASN A 881 -5.20 -4.15 -51.61
N PRO A 882 -4.03 -3.87 -51.03
CA PRO A 882 -3.65 -4.48 -49.78
C PRO A 882 -4.69 -4.18 -48.65
N MET A 883 -5.02 -5.16 -47.87
CA MET A 883 -6.01 -5.08 -46.79
C MET A 883 -5.44 -5.68 -45.51
N GLY A 884 -5.90 -5.16 -44.36
CA GLY A 884 -5.54 -5.71 -43.05
C GLY A 884 -6.08 -7.14 -42.80
N ARG A 885 -5.53 -7.83 -41.84
CA ARG A 885 -5.86 -9.22 -41.50
C ARG A 885 -7.36 -9.46 -41.31
N VAL A 886 -8.04 -8.63 -40.57
CA VAL A 886 -9.46 -8.81 -40.22
C VAL A 886 -10.43 -8.33 -41.31
N ALA A 887 -9.94 -7.92 -42.46
CA ALA A 887 -10.76 -7.50 -43.58
C ALA A 887 -11.37 -8.69 -44.35
N SER A 888 -12.53 -8.47 -44.94
CA SER A 888 -13.13 -9.36 -45.97
C SER A 888 -12.56 -9.04 -47.33
N GLY A 889 -12.50 -10.04 -48.19
CA GLY A 889 -12.04 -9.85 -49.58
C GLY A 889 -12.95 -9.01 -50.45
N VAL A 890 -12.45 -8.73 -51.65
CA VAL A 890 -13.20 -8.08 -52.76
C VAL A 890 -13.55 -9.12 -53.79
N THR A 891 -14.57 -8.86 -54.60
CA THR A 891 -14.98 -9.81 -55.65
C THR A 891 -13.86 -10.05 -56.65
N GLY A 892 -13.38 -11.29 -56.76
CA GLY A 892 -12.41 -11.74 -57.77
C GLY A 892 -13.08 -12.15 -59.08
N ILE A 893 -14.14 -12.94 -58.98
CA ILE A 893 -14.96 -13.41 -60.08
C ILE A 893 -16.41 -13.24 -59.76
N SER A 894 -17.23 -12.84 -60.74
CA SER A 894 -18.69 -12.71 -60.58
C SER A 894 -19.33 -14.08 -60.78
N LEU A 895 -19.84 -14.66 -59.73
CA LEU A 895 -20.52 -15.96 -59.72
C LEU A 895 -22.01 -15.77 -60.02
N LYS A 896 -22.60 -16.70 -60.80
CA LYS A 896 -24.02 -16.82 -61.01
C LYS A 896 -24.54 -18.09 -60.36
N ASP A 897 -25.77 -18.05 -59.90
CA ASP A 897 -26.47 -19.17 -59.28
C ASP A 897 -25.63 -19.83 -58.17
N ASP A 898 -25.70 -21.14 -57.98
CA ASP A 898 -24.94 -21.90 -56.96
C ASP A 898 -23.50 -22.20 -57.36
N ASN A 899 -22.94 -21.47 -58.31
CA ASN A 899 -21.51 -21.67 -58.72
C ASN A 899 -20.57 -21.23 -57.61
N LYS A 900 -19.48 -21.96 -57.47
CA LYS A 900 -18.46 -21.73 -56.44
C LYS A 900 -17.08 -21.76 -57.06
N VAL A 901 -16.14 -20.99 -56.51
CA VAL A 901 -14.73 -21.14 -56.83
C VAL A 901 -14.22 -22.42 -56.15
N ILE A 902 -13.49 -23.22 -56.92
CA ILE A 902 -12.88 -24.44 -56.44
C ILE A 902 -11.34 -24.42 -56.49
N PHE A 903 -10.80 -23.46 -57.21
CA PHE A 903 -9.35 -23.30 -57.37
C PHE A 903 -9.02 -21.81 -57.48
N GLY A 904 -8.04 -21.35 -56.77
CA GLY A 904 -7.44 -20.02 -56.81
C GLY A 904 -5.93 -20.12 -56.70
N LYS A 905 -5.20 -19.44 -57.55
CA LYS A 905 -3.75 -19.49 -57.59
C LYS A 905 -3.13 -18.18 -58.01
N VAL A 906 -1.99 -17.83 -57.42
CA VAL A 906 -1.12 -16.74 -57.88
C VAL A 906 -0.04 -17.30 -58.77
N ILE A 907 0.11 -16.69 -59.94
CA ILE A 907 1.17 -17.01 -60.88
C ILE A 907 2.21 -15.90 -60.80
N PRO A 908 3.44 -16.19 -60.37
CA PRO A 908 4.49 -15.20 -60.25
C PRO A 908 4.87 -14.65 -61.64
N LEU A 909 5.21 -13.36 -61.69
CA LEU A 909 5.89 -12.76 -62.82
C LEU A 909 7.38 -12.80 -62.55
N THR A 910 8.09 -13.71 -63.19
CA THR A 910 9.53 -13.99 -62.94
C THR A 910 10.46 -13.01 -63.65
N GLU A 911 9.97 -12.23 -64.60
CA GLU A 911 10.75 -11.25 -65.31
C GLU A 911 11.12 -10.05 -64.46
N GLY A 912 12.41 -9.81 -64.27
CA GLY A 912 12.91 -8.60 -63.54
C GLY A 912 13.25 -8.77 -62.07
N ILE A 913 13.16 -10.01 -61.51
CA ILE A 913 13.58 -10.28 -60.15
C ILE A 913 15.09 -10.67 -60.15
N ASP A 914 15.91 -9.92 -59.46
CA ASP A 914 17.36 -10.20 -59.33
C ASP A 914 17.66 -11.36 -58.34
N ASP A 915 18.81 -12.03 -58.53
CA ASP A 915 19.22 -13.14 -57.70
C ASP A 915 19.39 -12.78 -56.21
N LYS A 916 19.77 -11.53 -55.93
CA LYS A 916 19.90 -11.04 -54.52
C LYS A 916 18.56 -10.97 -53.81
N THR A 917 17.51 -10.53 -54.52
CA THR A 917 16.15 -10.53 -54.00
C THR A 917 15.66 -11.94 -53.73
N LEU A 918 15.92 -12.89 -54.63
CA LEU A 918 15.56 -14.30 -54.47
C LEU A 918 16.34 -14.98 -53.34
N GLU A 919 17.58 -14.61 -53.10
CA GLU A 919 18.36 -15.10 -51.96
C GLU A 919 17.81 -14.57 -50.64
N ALA A 920 17.33 -13.32 -50.58
CA ALA A 920 16.71 -12.74 -49.41
C ALA A 920 15.37 -13.43 -49.03
N TYR A 921 14.69 -14.02 -50.06
CA TYR A 921 13.43 -14.77 -49.89
C TYR A 921 13.58 -16.27 -50.11
N ASN A 922 14.72 -16.85 -49.78
CA ASN A 922 15.03 -18.24 -50.00
C ASN A 922 13.95 -19.22 -49.49
N ASP A 923 13.28 -18.87 -48.40
CA ASP A 923 12.19 -19.66 -47.80
C ASP A 923 10.98 -19.80 -48.77
N TYR A 924 10.76 -18.85 -49.65
CA TYR A 924 9.66 -18.78 -50.62
C TYR A 924 10.12 -18.98 -52.08
N LYS A 925 11.41 -19.20 -52.30
CA LYS A 925 12.01 -19.23 -53.62
C LYS A 925 11.24 -20.13 -54.59
N LYS A 926 10.83 -21.32 -54.14
CA LYS A 926 10.05 -22.24 -54.97
C LYS A 926 8.72 -21.64 -55.43
N GLU A 927 8.02 -20.91 -54.59
CA GLU A 927 6.73 -20.30 -54.93
C GLU A 927 6.90 -19.08 -55.83
N LEU A 928 7.94 -18.27 -55.57
CA LEU A 928 8.24 -17.07 -56.31
C LEU A 928 8.79 -17.29 -57.72
N THR A 929 9.43 -18.45 -57.95
CA THR A 929 10.03 -18.78 -59.22
C THR A 929 9.30 -19.90 -60.01
N SER A 930 8.14 -20.37 -59.50
CA SER A 930 7.39 -21.41 -60.18
C SER A 930 6.83 -20.90 -61.49
N ASN A 931 7.18 -21.53 -62.56
CA ASN A 931 6.63 -21.30 -63.91
C ASN A 931 5.52 -22.31 -64.17
N TYR A 932 4.31 -21.81 -64.35
CA TYR A 932 3.15 -22.67 -64.60
C TYR A 932 2.70 -22.47 -66.06
N GLU A 933 2.59 -23.57 -66.77
CA GLU A 933 2.23 -23.53 -68.20
C GLU A 933 0.75 -23.89 -68.45
N LYS A 934 0.25 -24.88 -67.69
CA LYS A 934 -1.07 -25.44 -67.96
C LYS A 934 -1.92 -25.63 -66.72
N LEU A 935 -3.23 -25.55 -66.92
CA LEU A 935 -4.27 -26.02 -66.01
C LEU A 935 -4.85 -27.32 -66.50
N ILE A 936 -4.90 -28.35 -65.68
CA ILE A 936 -5.60 -29.60 -65.94
C ILE A 936 -6.86 -29.62 -65.08
N LEU A 937 -8.02 -29.57 -65.75
CA LEU A 937 -9.31 -29.61 -65.09
C LEU A 937 -9.83 -31.07 -65.19
N GLU A 938 -10.30 -31.62 -64.06
CA GLU A 938 -10.95 -32.92 -64.02
C GLU A 938 -12.38 -32.79 -63.54
N SER A 939 -13.31 -33.28 -64.35
CA SER A 939 -14.74 -33.26 -63.94
C SER A 939 -15.07 -34.43 -63.02
N LYS A 940 -16.26 -34.40 -62.41
CA LYS A 940 -16.80 -35.52 -61.62
C LYS A 940 -16.93 -36.81 -62.42
N GLN A 941 -17.17 -36.71 -63.68
CA GLN A 941 -17.28 -37.84 -64.62
C GLN A 941 -15.91 -38.30 -65.15
N LYS A 942 -14.80 -37.71 -64.57
CA LYS A 942 -13.42 -37.98 -64.94
C LYS A 942 -12.98 -37.53 -66.36
N GLU A 943 -13.75 -36.62 -66.96
CA GLU A 943 -13.29 -35.93 -68.15
C GLU A 943 -12.17 -34.99 -67.83
N LYS A 944 -11.19 -34.81 -68.71
CA LYS A 944 -10.04 -33.93 -68.48
C LYS A 944 -9.93 -32.94 -69.65
N ALA A 945 -9.70 -31.68 -69.26
CA ALA A 945 -9.33 -30.62 -70.16
C ALA A 945 -7.98 -30.01 -69.74
N GLU A 946 -7.11 -29.83 -70.71
CA GLU A 946 -5.84 -29.12 -70.59
C GLU A 946 -6.01 -27.72 -71.14
N VAL A 947 -5.70 -26.70 -70.40
CA VAL A 947 -5.80 -25.30 -70.81
C VAL A 947 -4.45 -24.62 -70.54
N ASN A 948 -3.83 -24.07 -71.61
CA ASN A 948 -2.61 -23.31 -71.44
C ASN A 948 -2.95 -22.00 -70.69
N ILE A 949 -2.16 -21.62 -69.72
CA ILE A 949 -2.39 -20.41 -68.89
C ILE A 949 -2.30 -19.15 -69.75
N GLU A 950 -1.46 -19.14 -70.80
CA GLU A 950 -1.31 -18.05 -71.72
C GLU A 950 -2.60 -17.82 -72.57
N ASP A 951 -3.33 -18.88 -72.92
CA ASP A 951 -4.56 -18.79 -73.68
C ASP A 951 -5.72 -18.19 -72.86
N ILE A 952 -5.63 -18.15 -71.57
CA ILE A 952 -6.62 -17.51 -70.70
C ILE A 952 -6.46 -15.98 -70.76
N LYS A 953 -7.44 -15.31 -71.42
CA LYS A 953 -7.37 -13.85 -71.58
C LYS A 953 -7.33 -13.11 -70.26
N LEU A 954 -6.44 -12.13 -70.13
CA LEU A 954 -6.41 -11.20 -69.03
C LEU A 954 -7.70 -10.37 -68.99
N GLN A 955 -8.39 -10.35 -67.86
CA GLN A 955 -9.65 -9.64 -67.69
C GLN A 955 -9.55 -8.68 -66.51
N ASN A 956 -10.55 -7.80 -66.39
CA ASN A 956 -10.67 -7.00 -65.20
C ASN A 956 -11.19 -7.88 -64.04
N ARG A 957 -10.75 -7.61 -62.82
CA ARG A 957 -11.25 -8.25 -61.62
C ARG A 957 -12.79 -8.09 -61.56
N ALA A 958 -13.47 -9.04 -60.96
CA ALA A 958 -14.92 -9.13 -60.82
C ALA A 958 -15.67 -9.36 -62.18
N GLY A 959 -14.95 -9.75 -63.29
CA GLY A 959 -15.56 -10.23 -64.48
C GLY A 959 -16.22 -11.61 -64.32
N ARG A 960 -16.95 -12.09 -65.34
CA ARG A 960 -17.61 -13.38 -65.33
C ARG A 960 -16.67 -14.56 -65.67
N GLY A 961 -15.45 -14.25 -66.09
CA GLY A 961 -14.55 -15.23 -66.62
C GLY A 961 -14.91 -15.74 -68.01
N SER A 962 -14.10 -16.69 -68.52
CA SER A 962 -14.33 -17.39 -69.76
C SER A 962 -14.48 -18.88 -69.47
N SER A 963 -15.14 -19.61 -70.37
CA SER A 963 -15.27 -21.04 -70.24
C SER A 963 -13.91 -21.73 -70.52
N LEU A 964 -13.44 -22.47 -69.54
CA LEU A 964 -12.20 -23.28 -69.62
C LEU A 964 -12.49 -24.73 -70.00
N MET A 965 -13.66 -25.23 -69.62
CA MET A 965 -14.17 -26.53 -69.94
C MET A 965 -15.68 -26.49 -70.09
N ILE A 966 -16.17 -27.16 -71.14
CA ILE A 966 -17.63 -27.32 -71.40
C ILE A 966 -18.04 -28.59 -70.67
N LEU A 967 -18.96 -28.44 -69.73
CA LEU A 967 -19.48 -29.53 -68.91
C LEU A 967 -20.86 -29.98 -69.41
N VAL A 968 -21.14 -31.28 -69.38
CA VAL A 968 -22.48 -31.82 -69.64
C VAL A 968 -23.43 -31.56 -68.49
N LEU A 969 -24.72 -31.72 -68.61
CA LEU A 969 -25.71 -31.50 -67.61
C LEU A 969 -25.42 -32.29 -66.35
N GLU A 970 -25.44 -31.65 -65.15
CA GLU A 970 -25.14 -32.21 -63.83
C GLU A 970 -23.69 -32.59 -63.61
N ASP A 971 -22.75 -32.32 -64.51
CA ASP A 971 -21.33 -32.46 -64.27
C ASP A 971 -20.74 -31.18 -63.67
N TYR A 972 -19.59 -31.27 -63.00
CA TYR A 972 -18.88 -30.14 -62.44
C TYR A 972 -17.40 -30.44 -62.29
N ILE A 973 -16.59 -29.42 -62.27
CA ILE A 973 -15.14 -29.59 -62.02
C ILE A 973 -14.94 -30.03 -60.59
N ARG A 974 -14.28 -31.17 -60.46
CA ARG A 974 -13.94 -31.81 -59.16
C ARG A 974 -12.57 -31.40 -58.69
N ASP A 975 -11.62 -31.33 -59.57
CA ASP A 975 -10.22 -31.04 -59.26
C ASP A 975 -9.56 -30.18 -60.33
N VAL A 976 -8.62 -29.36 -59.94
CA VAL A 976 -7.82 -28.53 -60.84
C VAL A 976 -6.34 -28.66 -60.46
N ILE A 977 -5.52 -29.12 -61.38
CA ILE A 977 -4.08 -29.25 -61.18
C ILE A 977 -3.41 -28.22 -62.10
N ILE A 978 -2.48 -27.48 -61.51
CA ILE A 978 -1.63 -26.54 -62.24
C ILE A 978 -0.25 -27.15 -62.43
N LYS A 979 0.28 -27.13 -63.63
CA LYS A 979 1.58 -27.66 -63.98
C LYS A 979 2.46 -26.62 -64.68
#